data_728871f3be310d2362eee370d725d163
#
_entry.id   728871f3be310d2362eee370d725d163
#
_cell.length_a   1.000
_cell.length_b   1.000
_cell.length_c   1.000
_cell.angle_alpha   90.00
_cell.angle_beta   90.00
_cell.angle_gamma   90.00
#
_symmetry.space_group_name_H-M   'P 1'
#
loop_
_entity.id
_entity.type
_entity.pdbx_description
1 polymer ?
#
loop_
_entity_poly.entity_id
_entity_poly.type
_entity_poly.pdbx_seq_one_letter_code
_entity_poly.pdbx_strand_id
1 'polypeptide(L)'
;MIFALVGNQNCGKTTLFNALTGSNQHVGNFPGVTVDQKTGEIRGEKGCSVVDLPGIYSLRPYTQEEIVSRDYILNQKPDGIINIVDATNIERNLYLTLQLLELRVPMVLALNMMDEVRANGGAVDVQRMSRELGIPVVPISAAKGEGVSELVDQALAAARGRVLPKVTDFCADDSAVHRCIHAVVHLIADHADRIGVPARFCAAKLIEGGDDLADRLALDQNERELLEHCIVQMETETGLDRNAALADMRYSFIENVVSVSVVKCRESREHARSVKMDRLLTGRYTAVPVFLGIMLLTFWLTFDVIGQRLSDWLAVGVDALTALVDRGLTAYGINPVVKSLIVDGICSGVGSVLVFLPIIVTLFFFLSILEDTGYMARVAFVMDKPLRKIGLSGRSIVPMLIGFGCSVPAIMATRTVSSDRDRKMTILLTPYMSCSAKISIYAFFTAAFFPRYRALVMIGLYVLGILIGIAAALIMNKTAFRGKPVPFVMALPNYRLPSVKSVALLLWEKAKDFLQRAFTVIFLATIVIWFLQSFDTRLNVVSDSADSLLALIGQVLAPIFAPLGFGDWRCATSLISGFIAKESVVSTLEVLLGGTAISGLFTTRSALSFLVFTLLYTPCVAAVATIRRELDSSLKTLGVVAMQCGVAWLASLAMYVIAGLF
;
A
#
# COMPACT_ATOMS: atom_id res chain seq x y z
N MET A 1 10.99 -30.08 14.02
CA MET A 1 11.97 -29.14 13.43
C MET A 1 11.23 -28.02 12.72
N ILE A 2 11.74 -26.80 12.86
CA ILE A 2 11.14 -25.61 12.25
C ILE A 2 12.14 -25.02 11.23
N PHE A 3 11.71 -24.88 9.99
CA PHE A 3 12.49 -24.27 8.93
C PHE A 3 11.96 -22.88 8.61
N ALA A 4 12.84 -21.90 8.44
CA ALA A 4 12.50 -20.58 7.92
C ALA A 4 12.69 -20.55 6.39
N LEU A 5 11.65 -20.26 5.64
CA LEU A 5 11.73 -20.04 4.20
C LEU A 5 12.00 -18.56 3.92
N VAL A 6 13.17 -18.27 3.39
CA VAL A 6 13.68 -16.91 3.17
C VAL A 6 14.03 -16.71 1.70
N GLY A 7 13.75 -15.55 1.16
CA GLY A 7 14.14 -15.21 -0.21
C GLY A 7 13.66 -13.83 -0.63
N ASN A 8 14.13 -13.39 -1.79
CA ASN A 8 13.75 -12.11 -2.36
C ASN A 8 12.29 -12.08 -2.80
N GLN A 9 11.74 -10.90 -3.00
CA GLN A 9 10.43 -10.77 -3.64
C GLN A 9 10.50 -11.36 -5.06
N ASN A 10 9.45 -12.07 -5.46
CA ASN A 10 9.30 -12.71 -6.78
C ASN A 10 10.27 -13.87 -7.11
N CYS A 11 11.05 -14.40 -6.17
CA CYS A 11 11.89 -15.57 -6.39
C CYS A 11 11.13 -16.91 -6.43
N GLY A 12 9.79 -16.90 -6.28
CA GLY A 12 8.96 -18.10 -6.27
C GLY A 12 8.73 -18.70 -4.88
N LYS A 13 8.94 -17.93 -3.81
CA LYS A 13 8.84 -18.35 -2.40
C LYS A 13 7.47 -18.95 -2.06
N THR A 14 6.36 -18.25 -2.37
CA THR A 14 5.00 -18.75 -2.13
C THR A 14 4.70 -20.02 -2.93
N THR A 15 5.22 -20.14 -4.15
CA THR A 15 5.08 -21.36 -4.96
C THR A 15 5.78 -22.52 -4.31
N LEU A 16 7.01 -22.33 -3.84
CA LEU A 16 7.77 -23.37 -3.10
C LEU A 16 7.08 -23.73 -1.78
N PHE A 17 6.60 -22.75 -1.01
CA PHE A 17 5.87 -22.98 0.22
C PHE A 17 4.64 -23.86 -0.01
N ASN A 18 3.85 -23.57 -1.05
CA ASN A 18 2.69 -24.38 -1.43
C ASN A 18 3.09 -25.79 -1.89
N ALA A 19 4.21 -25.94 -2.58
CA ALA A 19 4.73 -27.24 -2.99
C ALA A 19 5.16 -28.09 -1.78
N LEU A 20 5.79 -27.47 -0.77
CA LEU A 20 6.24 -28.12 0.46
C LEU A 20 5.09 -28.51 1.39
N THR A 21 4.07 -27.65 1.55
CA THR A 21 3.04 -27.80 2.59
C THR A 21 1.70 -28.33 2.06
N GLY A 22 1.38 -28.03 0.82
CA GLY A 22 0.08 -28.37 0.21
C GLY A 22 -1.08 -27.59 0.80
N SER A 23 -2.16 -28.29 1.22
CA SER A 23 -3.37 -27.67 1.80
C SER A 23 -3.29 -27.44 3.31
N ASN A 24 -2.28 -27.95 3.99
CA ASN A 24 -2.13 -27.85 5.45
C ASN A 24 -1.36 -26.58 5.82
N GLN A 25 -2.03 -25.43 5.73
CA GLN A 25 -1.45 -24.12 6.03
C GLN A 25 -2.25 -23.41 7.12
N HIS A 26 -1.55 -22.80 8.05
CA HIS A 26 -2.11 -21.88 9.03
C HIS A 26 -1.66 -20.45 8.68
N VAL A 27 -2.63 -19.55 8.59
CA VAL A 27 -2.37 -18.13 8.31
C VAL A 27 -2.69 -17.34 9.57
N GLY A 28 -1.74 -16.56 10.04
CA GLY A 28 -1.87 -15.63 11.17
C GLY A 28 -1.02 -14.40 10.92
N ASN A 29 -0.82 -13.57 11.94
CA ASN A 29 0.11 -12.46 11.87
C ASN A 29 1.33 -12.73 12.74
N PHE A 30 2.50 -12.19 12.36
CA PHE A 30 3.65 -12.19 13.26
C PHE A 30 3.33 -11.39 14.53
N PRO A 31 3.81 -11.83 15.72
CA PRO A 31 3.51 -11.16 16.98
C PRO A 31 3.86 -9.66 16.95
N GLY A 32 2.89 -8.81 17.29
CA GLY A 32 3.06 -7.36 17.41
C GLY A 32 3.07 -6.55 16.11
N VAL A 33 2.85 -7.18 14.97
CA VAL A 33 2.85 -6.51 13.65
C VAL A 33 1.71 -7.00 12.75
N THR A 34 1.37 -6.22 11.73
CA THR A 34 0.31 -6.55 10.74
C THR A 34 0.85 -7.33 9.53
N VAL A 35 1.95 -8.05 9.69
CA VAL A 35 2.58 -8.86 8.64
C VAL A 35 2.07 -10.29 8.75
N ASP A 36 1.57 -10.84 7.64
CA ASP A 36 1.02 -12.19 7.59
C ASP A 36 2.12 -13.24 7.83
N GLN A 37 1.86 -14.16 8.75
CA GLN A 37 2.66 -15.35 9.00
C GLN A 37 1.95 -16.57 8.42
N LYS A 38 2.63 -17.30 7.54
CA LYS A 38 2.15 -18.59 7.03
C LYS A 38 3.05 -19.70 7.54
N THR A 39 2.43 -20.69 8.18
CA THR A 39 3.13 -21.86 8.70
C THR A 39 2.44 -23.12 8.18
N GLY A 40 3.21 -24.13 7.79
CA GLY A 40 2.67 -25.40 7.35
C GLY A 40 3.60 -26.57 7.62
N GLU A 41 3.04 -27.77 7.77
CA GLU A 41 3.83 -29.00 7.87
C GLU A 41 4.38 -29.42 6.51
N ILE A 42 5.62 -29.88 6.48
CA ILE A 42 6.25 -30.39 5.26
C ILE A 42 5.64 -31.76 4.93
N ARG A 43 5.18 -31.93 3.69
CA ARG A 43 4.59 -33.17 3.21
C ARG A 43 5.58 -34.33 3.32
N GLY A 44 5.14 -35.44 3.91
CA GLY A 44 5.95 -36.65 4.07
C GLY A 44 6.84 -36.68 5.32
N GLU A 45 7.08 -35.52 5.98
CA GLU A 45 7.97 -35.39 7.12
C GLU A 45 7.20 -34.97 8.39
N LYS A 46 6.81 -35.96 9.20
CA LYS A 46 6.08 -35.71 10.46
C LYS A 46 6.92 -34.90 11.46
N GLY A 47 6.33 -33.84 12.02
CA GLY A 47 6.97 -32.99 13.01
C GLY A 47 7.97 -32.00 12.43
N CYS A 48 7.98 -31.82 11.10
CA CYS A 48 8.76 -30.77 10.41
C CYS A 48 7.81 -29.73 9.84
N SER A 49 8.01 -28.47 10.22
CA SER A 49 7.20 -27.34 9.74
C SER A 49 8.08 -26.30 9.05
N VAL A 50 7.48 -25.59 8.13
CA VAL A 50 8.11 -24.45 7.45
C VAL A 50 7.31 -23.18 7.70
N VAL A 51 8.01 -22.09 7.99
CA VAL A 51 7.45 -20.76 8.20
C VAL A 51 7.84 -19.88 7.01
N ASP A 52 6.85 -19.35 6.30
CA ASP A 52 7.06 -18.44 5.17
C ASP A 52 7.34 -17.03 5.71
N LEU A 53 8.60 -16.59 5.61
CA LEU A 53 8.97 -15.22 5.99
C LEU A 53 8.67 -14.26 4.83
N PRO A 54 8.40 -12.98 5.12
CA PRO A 54 8.23 -11.96 4.08
C PRO A 54 9.38 -11.93 3.07
N GLY A 55 9.06 -11.60 1.82
CA GLY A 55 10.09 -11.43 0.79
C GLY A 55 10.92 -10.17 1.02
N ILE A 56 12.22 -10.32 1.23
CA ILE A 56 13.15 -9.25 1.61
C ILE A 56 14.36 -9.23 0.67
N TYR A 57 15.01 -8.09 0.56
CA TYR A 57 16.25 -7.95 -0.21
C TYR A 57 17.50 -7.89 0.68
N SER A 58 17.33 -7.51 1.94
CA SER A 58 18.39 -7.43 2.94
C SER A 58 17.83 -7.64 4.35
N LEU A 59 18.70 -7.88 5.31
CA LEU A 59 18.37 -7.93 6.74
C LEU A 59 18.56 -6.56 7.42
N ARG A 60 18.34 -5.46 6.71
CA ARG A 60 18.41 -4.11 7.27
C ARG A 60 17.07 -3.70 7.87
N PRO A 61 17.03 -2.91 8.96
CA PRO A 61 15.78 -2.52 9.61
C PRO A 61 15.07 -1.34 8.92
N TYR A 62 14.94 -1.39 7.59
CA TYR A 62 14.27 -0.32 6.83
C TYR A 62 12.77 -0.55 6.66
N THR A 63 12.35 -1.81 6.50
CA THR A 63 10.96 -2.18 6.30
C THR A 63 10.47 -3.08 7.42
N GLN A 64 9.16 -3.12 7.67
CA GLN A 64 8.60 -4.03 8.67
C GLN A 64 8.88 -5.49 8.32
N GLU A 65 8.82 -5.83 7.04
CA GLU A 65 9.12 -7.18 6.55
C GLU A 65 10.57 -7.59 6.83
N GLU A 66 11.54 -6.68 6.65
CA GLU A 66 12.95 -6.93 6.95
C GLU A 66 13.19 -7.08 8.45
N ILE A 67 12.55 -6.24 9.27
CA ILE A 67 12.61 -6.32 10.74
C ILE A 67 12.02 -7.65 11.22
N VAL A 68 10.82 -8.01 10.75
CA VAL A 68 10.14 -9.26 11.13
C VAL A 68 10.96 -10.48 10.75
N SER A 69 11.51 -10.51 9.52
CA SER A 69 12.30 -11.65 9.05
C SER A 69 13.60 -11.78 9.84
N ARG A 70 14.31 -10.67 10.10
CA ARG A 70 15.52 -10.64 10.91
C ARG A 70 15.24 -11.10 12.35
N ASP A 71 14.23 -10.50 12.99
CA ASP A 71 13.90 -10.77 14.39
C ASP A 71 13.38 -12.19 14.57
N TYR A 72 12.66 -12.75 13.60
CA TYR A 72 12.26 -14.14 13.61
C TYR A 72 13.49 -15.07 13.64
N ILE A 73 14.44 -14.86 12.73
CA ILE A 73 15.64 -15.71 12.65
C ILE A 73 16.49 -15.59 13.92
N LEU A 74 16.69 -14.36 14.44
CA LEU A 74 17.52 -14.11 15.63
C LEU A 74 16.88 -14.60 16.94
N ASN A 75 15.55 -14.41 17.11
CA ASN A 75 14.89 -14.67 18.38
C ASN A 75 14.26 -16.07 18.44
N GLN A 76 13.66 -16.56 17.35
CA GLN A 76 13.04 -17.90 17.30
C GLN A 76 14.05 -19.02 17.00
N LYS A 77 15.23 -18.67 16.47
CA LYS A 77 16.33 -19.60 16.19
C LYS A 77 15.84 -20.88 15.48
N PRO A 78 15.35 -20.79 14.24
CA PRO A 78 14.87 -21.95 13.51
C PRO A 78 15.97 -23.03 13.39
N ASP A 79 15.57 -24.29 13.30
CA ASP A 79 16.50 -25.43 13.16
C ASP A 79 17.28 -25.38 11.84
N GLY A 80 16.71 -24.71 10.81
CA GLY A 80 17.37 -24.49 9.53
C GLY A 80 16.70 -23.40 8.69
N ILE A 81 17.44 -22.91 7.71
CA ILE A 81 16.97 -21.92 6.72
C ILE A 81 16.93 -22.58 5.33
N ILE A 82 15.79 -22.47 4.66
CA ILE A 82 15.67 -22.75 3.23
C ILE A 82 15.69 -21.38 2.52
N ASN A 83 16.83 -21.05 1.92
CA ASN A 83 16.97 -19.80 1.19
C ASN A 83 16.67 -20.03 -0.30
N ILE A 84 15.60 -19.41 -0.82
CA ILE A 84 15.22 -19.51 -2.21
C ILE A 84 15.76 -18.35 -3.02
N VAL A 85 16.44 -18.67 -4.13
CA VAL A 85 17.13 -17.75 -5.03
C VAL A 85 16.61 -17.93 -6.45
N ASP A 86 16.29 -16.85 -7.13
CA ASP A 86 15.95 -16.83 -8.55
C ASP A 86 17.24 -16.97 -9.38
N ALA A 87 17.40 -18.10 -10.06
CA ALA A 87 18.57 -18.40 -10.88
C ALA A 87 18.68 -17.52 -12.15
N THR A 88 17.58 -16.87 -12.56
CA THR A 88 17.61 -15.94 -13.71
C THR A 88 18.18 -14.57 -13.33
N ASN A 89 18.17 -14.22 -12.02
CA ASN A 89 18.69 -12.99 -11.45
C ASN A 89 19.62 -13.28 -10.24
N ILE A 90 20.54 -14.20 -10.42
CA ILE A 90 21.30 -14.82 -9.35
C ILE A 90 22.16 -13.81 -8.55
N GLU A 91 22.86 -12.92 -9.24
CA GLU A 91 23.76 -11.94 -8.62
C GLU A 91 23.04 -11.10 -7.54
N ARG A 92 21.84 -10.63 -7.88
CA ARG A 92 21.05 -9.83 -6.96
C ARG A 92 20.48 -10.63 -5.80
N ASN A 93 20.08 -11.87 -6.05
CA ASN A 93 19.47 -12.72 -5.02
C ASN A 93 20.51 -13.22 -4.00
N LEU A 94 21.74 -13.47 -4.44
CA LEU A 94 22.84 -13.89 -3.56
C LEU A 94 23.22 -12.82 -2.52
N TYR A 95 22.87 -11.55 -2.72
CA TYR A 95 23.15 -10.50 -1.74
C TYR A 95 22.50 -10.79 -0.37
N LEU A 96 21.26 -11.25 -0.35
CA LEU A 96 20.57 -11.70 0.86
C LEU A 96 21.21 -12.98 1.40
N THR A 97 21.57 -13.91 0.50
CA THR A 97 22.21 -15.17 0.89
C THR A 97 23.48 -14.94 1.71
N LEU A 98 24.34 -13.99 1.30
CA LEU A 98 25.57 -13.68 2.06
C LEU A 98 25.26 -13.18 3.47
N GLN A 99 24.22 -12.36 3.65
CA GLN A 99 23.82 -11.89 4.98
C GLN A 99 23.24 -13.02 5.86
N LEU A 100 22.58 -14.01 5.25
CA LEU A 100 22.11 -15.20 5.96
C LEU A 100 23.26 -16.12 6.37
N LEU A 101 24.32 -16.22 5.56
CA LEU A 101 25.53 -16.98 5.89
C LEU A 101 26.24 -16.42 7.14
N GLU A 102 26.25 -15.10 7.30
CA GLU A 102 26.83 -14.42 8.48
C GLU A 102 26.10 -14.81 9.79
N LEU A 103 24.83 -15.25 9.73
CA LEU A 103 24.04 -15.69 10.90
C LEU A 103 24.43 -17.06 11.44
N ARG A 104 25.20 -17.86 10.69
CA ARG A 104 25.65 -19.19 11.08
C ARG A 104 24.52 -20.14 11.53
N VAL A 105 23.39 -20.11 10.84
CA VAL A 105 22.30 -21.07 10.99
C VAL A 105 22.44 -22.15 9.91
N PRO A 106 22.14 -23.45 10.18
CA PRO A 106 22.12 -24.48 9.15
C PRO A 106 21.26 -24.04 7.98
N MET A 107 21.78 -24.08 6.75
CA MET A 107 21.10 -23.50 5.59
C MET A 107 21.29 -24.32 4.33
N VAL A 108 20.25 -24.34 3.49
CA VAL A 108 20.27 -24.88 2.13
C VAL A 108 19.82 -23.79 1.16
N LEU A 109 20.53 -23.67 0.04
CA LEU A 109 20.14 -22.79 -1.07
C LEU A 109 19.27 -23.54 -2.07
N ALA A 110 18.04 -23.11 -2.24
CA ALA A 110 17.13 -23.58 -3.30
C ALA A 110 17.28 -22.67 -4.53
N LEU A 111 17.96 -23.13 -5.56
CA LEU A 111 18.18 -22.42 -6.80
C LEU A 111 16.98 -22.64 -7.73
N ASN A 112 16.02 -21.72 -7.70
CA ASN A 112 14.73 -21.83 -8.38
C ASN A 112 14.76 -21.28 -9.83
N MET A 113 13.73 -21.61 -10.61
CA MET A 113 13.57 -21.23 -12.02
C MET A 113 14.65 -21.84 -12.93
N MET A 114 15.18 -23.01 -12.56
CA MET A 114 16.18 -23.72 -13.37
C MET A 114 15.65 -24.20 -14.72
N ASP A 115 14.35 -24.38 -14.85
CA ASP A 115 13.69 -24.63 -16.13
C ASP A 115 13.79 -23.42 -17.08
N GLU A 116 13.67 -22.21 -16.58
CA GLU A 116 13.85 -20.98 -17.37
C GLU A 116 15.31 -20.78 -17.76
N VAL A 117 16.26 -21.06 -16.84
CA VAL A 117 17.70 -21.00 -17.13
C VAL A 117 18.08 -21.95 -18.26
N ARG A 118 17.62 -23.22 -18.19
CA ARG A 118 17.87 -24.24 -19.23
C ARG A 118 17.22 -23.87 -20.57
N ALA A 119 15.96 -23.39 -20.54
CA ALA A 119 15.25 -22.95 -21.73
C ALA A 119 15.94 -21.80 -22.48
N ASN A 120 16.66 -20.94 -21.75
CA ASN A 120 17.41 -19.80 -22.30
C ASN A 120 18.89 -20.12 -22.60
N GLY A 121 19.28 -21.40 -22.54
CA GLY A 121 20.64 -21.85 -22.87
C GLY A 121 21.70 -21.51 -21.85
N GLY A 122 21.29 -21.20 -20.60
CA GLY A 122 22.18 -21.02 -19.46
C GLY A 122 22.45 -22.34 -18.73
N ALA A 123 23.50 -22.37 -17.92
CA ALA A 123 23.83 -23.49 -17.05
C ALA A 123 24.42 -22.98 -15.75
N VAL A 124 24.20 -23.72 -14.67
CA VAL A 124 24.81 -23.45 -13.36
C VAL A 124 25.54 -24.71 -12.90
N ASP A 125 26.82 -24.57 -12.59
CA ASP A 125 27.59 -25.61 -11.90
C ASP A 125 27.27 -25.56 -10.39
N VAL A 126 26.26 -26.35 -10.03
CA VAL A 126 25.72 -26.43 -8.67
C VAL A 126 26.77 -26.90 -7.67
N GLN A 127 27.65 -27.84 -8.07
CA GLN A 127 28.71 -28.36 -7.17
C GLN A 127 29.78 -27.31 -6.90
N ARG A 128 30.14 -26.54 -7.90
CA ARG A 128 31.11 -25.45 -7.75
C ARG A 128 30.53 -24.32 -6.91
N MET A 129 29.28 -23.93 -7.19
CA MET A 129 28.57 -22.92 -6.38
C MET A 129 28.43 -23.34 -4.91
N SER A 130 28.12 -24.62 -4.65
CA SER A 130 28.05 -25.16 -3.29
C SER A 130 29.40 -25.06 -2.55
N ARG A 131 30.49 -25.30 -3.24
CA ARG A 131 31.84 -25.17 -2.67
C ARG A 131 32.21 -23.73 -2.36
N GLU A 132 31.94 -22.80 -3.28
CA GLU A 132 32.23 -21.37 -3.11
C GLU A 132 31.38 -20.72 -2.00
N LEU A 133 30.11 -21.11 -1.87
CA LEU A 133 29.21 -20.59 -0.82
C LEU A 133 29.36 -21.34 0.51
N GLY A 134 29.97 -22.54 0.50
CA GLY A 134 30.15 -23.37 1.70
C GLY A 134 28.85 -23.95 2.26
N ILE A 135 27.78 -24.08 1.46
CA ILE A 135 26.47 -24.62 1.82
C ILE A 135 25.92 -25.54 0.72
N PRO A 136 25.02 -26.48 1.02
CA PRO A 136 24.33 -27.25 -0.02
C PRO A 136 23.51 -26.34 -0.93
N VAL A 137 23.59 -26.58 -2.24
CA VAL A 137 22.82 -25.90 -3.28
C VAL A 137 22.00 -26.94 -4.03
N VAL A 138 20.68 -26.75 -4.14
CA VAL A 138 19.78 -27.68 -4.81
C VAL A 138 19.06 -26.95 -5.95
N PRO A 139 19.21 -27.40 -7.20
CA PRO A 139 18.51 -26.83 -8.33
C PRO A 139 17.05 -27.29 -8.35
N ILE A 140 16.11 -26.33 -8.40
CA ILE A 140 14.68 -26.62 -8.38
C ILE A 140 13.90 -25.87 -9.48
N SER A 141 12.70 -26.38 -9.77
CA SER A 141 11.63 -25.62 -10.41
C SER A 141 10.37 -25.76 -9.54
N ALA A 142 10.13 -24.80 -8.67
CA ALA A 142 9.00 -24.84 -7.73
C ALA A 142 7.64 -24.92 -8.46
N ALA A 143 7.52 -24.30 -9.65
CA ALA A 143 6.31 -24.32 -10.45
C ALA A 143 6.01 -25.70 -11.05
N LYS A 144 7.05 -26.50 -11.35
CA LYS A 144 6.94 -27.85 -11.91
C LYS A 144 7.09 -28.96 -10.85
N GLY A 145 7.46 -28.59 -9.61
CA GLY A 145 7.74 -29.54 -8.54
C GLY A 145 9.07 -30.31 -8.70
N GLU A 146 9.95 -29.89 -9.62
CA GLU A 146 11.24 -30.53 -9.85
C GLU A 146 12.22 -30.17 -8.73
N GLY A 147 12.96 -31.17 -8.21
CA GLY A 147 14.01 -31.00 -7.20
C GLY A 147 13.50 -30.70 -5.77
N VAL A 148 12.18 -30.62 -5.53
CA VAL A 148 11.63 -30.25 -4.22
C VAL A 148 11.88 -31.33 -3.16
N SER A 149 11.80 -32.61 -3.53
CA SER A 149 12.10 -33.72 -2.60
C SER A 149 13.57 -33.70 -2.17
N GLU A 150 14.48 -33.53 -3.11
CA GLU A 150 15.92 -33.43 -2.83
C GLU A 150 16.24 -32.22 -1.93
N LEU A 151 15.54 -31.09 -2.14
CA LEU A 151 15.66 -29.93 -1.29
C LEU A 151 15.28 -30.23 0.17
N VAL A 152 14.18 -30.95 0.37
CA VAL A 152 13.73 -31.36 1.73
C VAL A 152 14.76 -32.28 2.38
N ASP A 153 15.26 -33.28 1.65
CA ASP A 153 16.26 -34.21 2.16
C ASP A 153 17.55 -33.49 2.58
N GLN A 154 18.04 -32.58 1.76
CA GLN A 154 19.24 -31.77 2.06
C GLN A 154 19.00 -30.81 3.22
N ALA A 155 17.83 -30.19 3.32
CA ALA A 155 17.48 -29.30 4.44
C ALA A 155 17.43 -30.09 5.77
N LEU A 156 16.82 -31.28 5.78
CA LEU A 156 16.79 -32.15 6.94
C LEU A 156 18.18 -32.67 7.34
N ALA A 157 19.00 -33.03 6.36
CA ALA A 157 20.37 -33.46 6.60
C ALA A 157 21.22 -32.33 7.22
N ALA A 158 21.12 -31.11 6.70
CA ALA A 158 21.83 -29.94 7.21
C ALA A 158 21.38 -29.60 8.65
N ALA A 159 20.07 -29.63 8.94
CA ALA A 159 19.52 -29.33 10.25
C ALA A 159 19.86 -30.40 11.29
N ARG A 160 19.69 -31.70 10.95
CA ARG A 160 20.02 -32.84 11.83
C ARG A 160 21.52 -32.90 12.15
N GLY A 161 22.35 -32.66 11.12
CA GLY A 161 23.81 -32.62 11.26
C GLY A 161 24.36 -31.32 11.87
N ARG A 162 23.52 -30.31 12.09
CA ARG A 162 23.93 -28.97 12.50
C ARG A 162 25.07 -28.43 11.64
N VAL A 163 24.97 -28.64 10.32
CA VAL A 163 26.00 -28.22 9.37
C VAL A 163 25.91 -26.69 9.21
N LEU A 164 26.86 -26.00 9.83
CA LEU A 164 26.96 -24.54 9.74
C LEU A 164 27.61 -24.11 8.43
N PRO A 165 27.26 -22.93 7.88
CA PRO A 165 27.94 -22.33 6.74
C PRO A 165 29.45 -22.21 6.99
N LYS A 166 30.23 -22.67 6.02
CA LYS A 166 31.71 -22.65 6.12
C LYS A 166 32.29 -21.29 5.73
N VAL A 167 31.67 -20.61 4.79
CA VAL A 167 32.10 -19.32 4.28
C VAL A 167 31.25 -18.23 4.90
N THR A 168 31.87 -17.39 5.73
CA THR A 168 31.23 -16.23 6.38
C THR A 168 32.04 -14.95 6.19
N ASP A 169 33.24 -15.05 5.64
CA ASP A 169 34.09 -13.94 5.26
C ASP A 169 34.06 -13.75 3.74
N PHE A 170 33.66 -12.57 3.31
CA PHE A 170 33.52 -12.21 1.91
C PHE A 170 34.52 -11.13 1.49
N CYS A 171 35.38 -10.72 2.41
CA CYS A 171 36.38 -9.68 2.15
C CYS A 171 37.56 -10.24 1.34
N ALA A 172 38.16 -9.41 0.50
CA ALA A 172 39.49 -9.66 0.01
C ALA A 172 40.48 -9.48 1.18
N ASP A 173 41.47 -10.34 1.25
CA ASP A 173 42.52 -10.28 2.29
C ASP A 173 43.15 -8.88 2.31
N ASP A 174 43.33 -8.33 3.51
CA ASP A 174 43.94 -7.03 3.77
C ASP A 174 43.25 -5.78 3.19
N SER A 175 41.97 -5.89 2.77
CA SER A 175 41.17 -4.73 2.35
C SER A 175 40.84 -3.81 3.54
N ALA A 176 40.57 -2.51 3.26
CA ALA A 176 40.15 -1.55 4.30
C ALA A 176 38.85 -2.00 4.98
N VAL A 177 37.91 -2.61 4.22
CA VAL A 177 36.66 -3.18 4.73
C VAL A 177 36.95 -4.37 5.65
N HIS A 178 37.90 -5.26 5.27
CA HIS A 178 38.29 -6.40 6.10
C HIS A 178 38.86 -5.93 7.45
N ARG A 179 39.81 -4.98 7.44
CA ARG A 179 40.38 -4.43 8.67
C ARG A 179 39.32 -3.80 9.57
N CYS A 180 38.40 -3.03 9.00
CA CYS A 180 37.32 -2.41 9.75
C CYS A 180 36.40 -3.46 10.39
N ILE A 181 35.91 -4.43 9.62
CA ILE A 181 35.04 -5.50 10.17
C ILE A 181 35.77 -6.28 11.24
N HIS A 182 37.03 -6.64 11.03
CA HIS A 182 37.85 -7.40 11.99
C HIS A 182 38.05 -6.63 13.30
N ALA A 183 38.38 -5.34 13.22
CA ALA A 183 38.54 -4.48 14.40
C ALA A 183 37.21 -4.38 15.19
N VAL A 184 36.09 -4.19 14.49
CA VAL A 184 34.76 -4.13 15.14
C VAL A 184 34.36 -5.48 15.73
N VAL A 185 34.65 -6.61 15.07
CA VAL A 185 34.42 -7.95 15.64
C VAL A 185 35.14 -8.13 16.96
N HIS A 186 36.43 -7.73 17.04
CA HIS A 186 37.17 -7.80 18.30
C HIS A 186 36.61 -6.88 19.38
N LEU A 187 36.14 -5.69 19.00
CA LEU A 187 35.55 -4.73 19.93
C LEU A 187 34.27 -5.26 20.58
N ILE A 188 33.47 -6.00 19.83
CA ILE A 188 32.11 -6.40 20.26
C ILE A 188 32.00 -7.89 20.61
N ALA A 189 33.07 -8.68 20.58
CA ALA A 189 33.02 -10.14 20.73
C ALA A 189 32.27 -10.57 21.99
N ASP A 190 32.65 -10.03 23.16
CA ASP A 190 32.01 -10.37 24.45
C ASP A 190 30.55 -9.92 24.54
N HIS A 191 30.19 -8.82 23.88
CA HIS A 191 28.82 -8.32 23.82
C HIS A 191 27.94 -9.21 22.91
N ALA A 192 28.50 -9.62 21.77
CA ALA A 192 27.81 -10.50 20.81
C ALA A 192 27.54 -11.90 21.41
N ASP A 193 28.51 -12.44 22.14
CA ASP A 193 28.37 -13.74 22.83
C ASP A 193 27.28 -13.67 23.92
N ARG A 194 27.16 -12.57 24.66
CA ARG A 194 26.11 -12.36 25.68
C ARG A 194 24.70 -12.41 25.09
N ILE A 195 24.50 -11.87 23.88
CA ILE A 195 23.19 -11.90 23.23
C ILE A 195 23.00 -13.14 22.32
N GLY A 196 24.04 -13.98 22.18
CA GLY A 196 24.02 -15.20 21.38
C GLY A 196 23.81 -14.96 19.87
N VAL A 197 24.38 -13.89 19.33
CA VAL A 197 24.37 -13.51 17.91
C VAL A 197 25.81 -13.50 17.39
N PRO A 198 26.09 -14.03 16.18
CA PRO A 198 27.46 -14.05 15.64
C PRO A 198 28.09 -12.65 15.56
N ALA A 199 29.29 -12.49 16.12
CA ALA A 199 29.96 -11.18 16.21
C ALA A 199 30.17 -10.53 14.84
N ARG A 200 30.46 -11.32 13.79
CA ARG A 200 30.63 -10.80 12.42
C ARG A 200 29.35 -10.20 11.85
N PHE A 201 28.20 -10.85 12.06
CA PHE A 201 26.90 -10.30 11.67
C PHE A 201 26.63 -8.98 12.42
N CYS A 202 26.89 -8.97 13.74
CA CYS A 202 26.76 -7.75 14.55
C CYS A 202 27.67 -6.63 14.03
N ALA A 203 28.93 -6.91 13.74
CA ALA A 203 29.90 -5.94 13.22
C ALA A 203 29.43 -5.36 11.88
N ALA A 204 29.05 -6.20 10.92
CA ALA A 204 28.55 -5.74 9.64
C ALA A 204 27.32 -4.84 9.79
N LYS A 205 26.37 -5.19 10.70
CA LYS A 205 25.16 -4.40 10.97
C LYS A 205 25.45 -3.07 11.68
N LEU A 206 26.38 -3.04 12.62
CA LEU A 206 26.80 -1.80 13.28
C LEU A 206 27.45 -0.83 12.29
N ILE A 207 28.33 -1.33 11.42
CA ILE A 207 28.94 -0.52 10.36
C ILE A 207 27.86 0.01 9.40
N GLU A 208 26.82 -0.77 9.08
CA GLU A 208 25.67 -0.34 8.28
C GLU A 208 24.80 0.74 8.96
N GLY A 209 25.02 1.04 10.25
CA GLY A 209 24.24 2.04 11.02
C GLY A 209 23.05 1.42 11.77
N GLY A 210 23.19 0.22 12.30
CA GLY A 210 22.17 -0.47 13.10
C GLY A 210 22.14 0.02 14.56
N ASP A 211 21.58 1.19 14.83
CA ASP A 211 21.48 1.77 16.18
C ASP A 211 20.70 0.87 17.16
N ASP A 212 19.67 0.18 16.68
CA ASP A 212 18.89 -0.79 17.47
C ASP A 212 19.74 -1.96 17.97
N LEU A 213 20.73 -2.38 17.20
CA LEU A 213 21.65 -3.43 17.59
C LEU A 213 22.74 -2.91 18.54
N ALA A 214 23.19 -1.67 18.37
CA ALA A 214 24.11 -1.02 19.30
C ALA A 214 23.53 -0.92 20.71
N ASP A 215 22.23 -0.60 20.81
CA ASP A 215 21.51 -0.57 22.08
C ASP A 215 21.32 -1.97 22.69
N ARG A 216 21.03 -2.99 21.88
CA ARG A 216 20.96 -4.39 22.35
C ARG A 216 22.30 -4.94 22.83
N LEU A 217 23.39 -4.54 22.21
CA LEU A 217 24.76 -4.89 22.61
C LEU A 217 25.20 -4.12 23.86
N ALA A 218 24.46 -3.07 24.26
CA ALA A 218 24.80 -2.19 25.38
C ALA A 218 26.20 -1.61 25.30
N LEU A 219 26.58 -1.12 24.10
CA LEU A 219 27.90 -0.50 23.87
C LEU A 219 28.01 0.81 24.65
N ASP A 220 29.17 0.99 25.32
CA ASP A 220 29.47 2.22 26.03
C ASP A 220 29.87 3.36 25.07
N GLN A 221 30.07 4.58 25.60
CA GLN A 221 30.38 5.74 24.78
C GLN A 221 31.76 5.60 24.10
N ASN A 222 32.75 5.02 24.77
CA ASN A 222 34.07 4.85 24.20
C ASN A 222 34.08 3.80 23.08
N GLU A 223 33.32 2.72 23.24
CA GLU A 223 33.14 1.68 22.22
C GLU A 223 32.43 2.24 20.97
N ARG A 224 31.43 3.11 21.16
CA ARG A 224 30.78 3.79 20.04
C ARG A 224 31.70 4.76 19.31
N GLU A 225 32.58 5.47 20.02
CA GLU A 225 33.56 6.35 19.42
C GLU A 225 34.66 5.57 18.65
N LEU A 226 35.12 4.43 19.18
CA LEU A 226 36.03 3.54 18.49
C LEU A 226 35.39 2.93 17.24
N LEU A 227 34.16 2.49 17.33
CA LEU A 227 33.39 2.00 16.18
C LEU A 227 33.35 3.05 15.07
N GLU A 228 32.95 4.28 15.40
CA GLU A 228 32.85 5.36 14.42
C GLU A 228 34.25 5.74 13.86
N HIS A 229 35.31 5.68 14.66
CA HIS A 229 36.67 5.90 14.19
C HIS A 229 37.08 4.85 13.13
N CYS A 230 36.84 3.57 13.38
CA CYS A 230 37.10 2.50 12.41
C CYS A 230 36.34 2.70 11.11
N ILE A 231 35.06 3.15 11.21
CA ILE A 231 34.23 3.41 10.05
C ILE A 231 34.76 4.60 9.23
N VAL A 232 35.07 5.72 9.88
CA VAL A 232 35.61 6.92 9.20
C VAL A 232 36.94 6.60 8.52
N GLN A 233 37.79 5.80 9.15
CA GLN A 233 39.04 5.35 8.53
C GLN A 233 38.78 4.53 7.26
N MET A 234 37.85 3.57 7.31
CA MET A 234 37.45 2.77 6.14
C MET A 234 36.85 3.65 5.02
N GLU A 235 35.97 4.60 5.36
CA GLU A 235 35.37 5.54 4.39
C GLU A 235 36.44 6.41 3.73
N THR A 236 37.45 6.85 4.50
CA THR A 236 38.55 7.66 3.98
C THR A 236 39.46 6.87 3.04
N GLU A 237 39.78 5.62 3.38
CA GLU A 237 40.65 4.76 2.58
C GLU A 237 39.98 4.26 1.30
N THR A 238 38.68 3.96 1.36
CA THR A 238 37.90 3.46 0.20
C THR A 238 37.37 4.57 -0.69
N GLY A 239 37.19 5.79 -0.17
CA GLY A 239 36.48 6.88 -0.84
C GLY A 239 34.96 6.63 -1.01
N LEU A 240 34.42 5.60 -0.36
CA LEU A 240 32.99 5.21 -0.39
C LEU A 240 32.39 5.42 0.99
N ASP A 241 31.07 5.71 1.03
CA ASP A 241 30.35 5.66 2.30
C ASP A 241 30.28 4.22 2.83
N ARG A 242 30.07 4.06 4.15
CA ARG A 242 30.04 2.75 4.85
C ARG A 242 29.11 1.72 4.20
N ASN A 243 27.97 2.16 3.67
CA ASN A 243 27.01 1.28 3.03
C ASN A 243 27.47 0.86 1.64
N ALA A 244 28.05 1.79 0.88
CA ALA A 244 28.59 1.51 -0.44
C ALA A 244 29.81 0.58 -0.35
N ALA A 245 30.72 0.79 0.64
CA ALA A 245 31.89 -0.04 0.84
C ALA A 245 31.52 -1.52 1.17
N LEU A 246 30.56 -1.73 2.07
CA LEU A 246 30.08 -3.09 2.38
C LEU A 246 29.30 -3.73 1.22
N ALA A 247 28.55 -2.93 0.46
CA ALA A 247 27.86 -3.43 -0.71
C ALA A 247 28.85 -3.85 -1.81
N ASP A 248 29.86 -3.03 -2.07
CA ASP A 248 30.93 -3.30 -3.05
C ASP A 248 31.68 -4.60 -2.71
N MET A 249 32.06 -4.79 -1.45
CA MET A 249 32.67 -6.02 -0.95
C MET A 249 31.79 -7.25 -1.26
N ARG A 250 30.48 -7.20 -0.91
CA ARG A 250 29.57 -8.32 -1.15
C ARG A 250 29.35 -8.59 -2.63
N TYR A 251 29.19 -7.55 -3.46
CA TYR A 251 29.04 -7.72 -4.90
C TYR A 251 30.29 -8.26 -5.58
N SER A 252 31.48 -7.83 -5.15
CA SER A 252 32.74 -8.39 -5.66
C SER A 252 32.86 -9.89 -5.38
N PHE A 253 32.46 -10.34 -4.17
CA PHE A 253 32.41 -11.77 -3.85
C PHE A 253 31.37 -12.50 -4.71
N ILE A 254 30.17 -11.94 -4.88
CA ILE A 254 29.11 -12.51 -5.71
C ILE A 254 29.55 -12.64 -7.17
N GLU A 255 30.18 -11.61 -7.73
CA GLU A 255 30.72 -11.64 -9.09
C GLU A 255 31.74 -12.76 -9.27
N ASN A 256 32.63 -12.97 -8.28
CA ASN A 256 33.56 -14.08 -8.31
C ASN A 256 32.83 -15.43 -8.32
N VAL A 257 31.91 -15.69 -7.38
CA VAL A 257 31.10 -16.91 -7.34
C VAL A 257 30.36 -17.17 -8.66
N VAL A 258 29.71 -16.13 -9.19
CA VAL A 258 28.93 -16.24 -10.43
C VAL A 258 29.84 -16.47 -11.63
N SER A 259 30.97 -15.79 -11.72
CA SER A 259 31.91 -15.92 -12.85
C SER A 259 32.45 -17.34 -13.01
N VAL A 260 32.62 -18.08 -11.91
CA VAL A 260 33.18 -19.44 -11.90
C VAL A 260 32.11 -20.54 -11.94
N SER A 261 30.86 -20.24 -11.57
CA SER A 261 29.80 -21.26 -11.43
C SER A 261 28.62 -21.09 -12.40
N VAL A 262 28.48 -19.94 -13.06
CA VAL A 262 27.30 -19.65 -13.90
C VAL A 262 27.70 -19.35 -15.33
N VAL A 263 27.17 -20.13 -16.28
CA VAL A 263 27.16 -19.78 -17.70
C VAL A 263 25.94 -18.90 -17.95
N LYS A 264 26.16 -17.60 -18.15
CA LYS A 264 25.07 -16.62 -18.32
C LYS A 264 24.15 -17.03 -19.48
N CYS A 265 22.86 -16.98 -19.22
CA CYS A 265 21.84 -17.14 -20.25
C CYS A 265 22.03 -16.10 -21.36
N ARG A 266 21.72 -16.46 -22.61
CA ARG A 266 21.42 -15.44 -23.63
C ARG A 266 20.24 -14.62 -23.11
N GLU A 267 20.29 -13.29 -23.27
CA GLU A 267 19.17 -12.43 -22.89
C GLU A 267 17.85 -13.03 -23.39
N SER A 268 16.94 -13.34 -22.47
CA SER A 268 15.66 -13.92 -22.87
C SER A 268 14.94 -12.93 -23.79
N ARG A 269 14.24 -13.43 -24.81
CA ARG A 269 13.44 -12.55 -25.69
C ARG A 269 12.42 -11.72 -24.91
N GLU A 270 11.97 -12.24 -23.78
CA GLU A 270 11.07 -11.54 -22.86
C GLU A 270 11.78 -10.40 -22.14
N HIS A 271 13.01 -10.61 -21.67
CA HIS A 271 13.81 -9.56 -21.06
C HIS A 271 14.12 -8.44 -22.06
N ALA A 272 14.55 -8.79 -23.28
CA ALA A 272 14.82 -7.83 -24.35
C ALA A 272 13.56 -7.01 -24.74
N ARG A 273 12.36 -7.65 -24.74
CA ARG A 273 11.08 -6.95 -24.92
C ARG A 273 10.77 -6.03 -23.76
N SER A 274 10.96 -6.50 -22.52
CA SER A 274 10.75 -5.69 -21.30
C SER A 274 11.64 -4.46 -21.31
N VAL A 275 12.93 -4.58 -21.65
CA VAL A 275 13.87 -3.44 -21.74
C VAL A 275 13.44 -2.44 -22.83
N LYS A 276 12.93 -2.92 -23.99
CA LYS A 276 12.41 -2.02 -25.02
C LYS A 276 11.15 -1.26 -24.56
N MET A 277 10.24 -1.94 -23.87
CA MET A 277 9.04 -1.33 -23.29
C MET A 277 9.42 -0.34 -22.18
N ASP A 278 10.36 -0.69 -21.33
CA ASP A 278 10.83 0.17 -20.25
C ASP A 278 11.45 1.47 -20.75
N ARG A 279 12.16 1.44 -21.90
CA ARG A 279 12.69 2.66 -22.53
C ARG A 279 11.58 3.68 -22.86
N LEU A 280 10.39 3.21 -23.23
CA LEU A 280 9.22 4.08 -23.47
C LEU A 280 8.51 4.45 -22.17
N LEU A 281 8.27 3.47 -21.28
CA LEU A 281 7.42 3.62 -20.09
C LEU A 281 8.13 4.29 -18.92
N THR A 282 9.48 4.22 -18.87
CA THR A 282 10.29 4.85 -17.81
C THR A 282 11.21 5.96 -18.33
N GLY A 283 11.11 6.30 -19.61
CA GLY A 283 11.93 7.34 -20.24
C GLY A 283 11.72 8.71 -19.61
N ARG A 284 12.79 9.52 -19.52
CA ARG A 284 12.78 10.82 -18.84
C ARG A 284 11.65 11.77 -19.27
N TYR A 285 11.27 11.75 -20.54
CA TYR A 285 10.23 12.64 -21.11
C TYR A 285 8.94 11.90 -21.44
N THR A 286 8.98 10.60 -21.66
CA THR A 286 7.84 9.78 -22.10
C THR A 286 7.07 9.18 -20.93
N ALA A 287 7.71 8.94 -19.80
CA ALA A 287 7.11 8.24 -18.67
C ALA A 287 5.84 8.92 -18.14
N VAL A 288 5.88 10.23 -17.90
CA VAL A 288 4.74 10.98 -17.34
C VAL A 288 3.58 11.10 -18.33
N PRO A 289 3.78 11.48 -19.62
CA PRO A 289 2.70 11.49 -20.60
C PRO A 289 2.05 10.13 -20.85
N VAL A 290 2.84 9.07 -20.97
CA VAL A 290 2.32 7.71 -21.15
C VAL A 290 1.54 7.26 -19.93
N PHE A 291 2.07 7.53 -18.73
CA PHE A 291 1.38 7.26 -17.48
C PHE A 291 0.01 7.97 -17.41
N LEU A 292 -0.03 9.26 -17.69
CA LEU A 292 -1.28 10.02 -17.71
C LEU A 292 -2.26 9.46 -18.75
N GLY A 293 -1.78 9.07 -19.92
CA GLY A 293 -2.61 8.45 -20.97
C GLY A 293 -3.23 7.11 -20.53
N ILE A 294 -2.44 6.23 -19.90
CA ILE A 294 -2.92 4.94 -19.38
C ILE A 294 -3.94 5.14 -18.26
N MET A 295 -3.68 6.07 -17.34
CA MET A 295 -4.60 6.37 -16.24
C MET A 295 -5.91 7.00 -16.74
N LEU A 296 -5.82 7.92 -17.69
CA LEU A 296 -7.00 8.53 -18.33
C LEU A 296 -7.85 7.48 -19.04
N LEU A 297 -7.22 6.57 -19.79
CA LEU A 297 -7.89 5.45 -20.45
C LEU A 297 -8.58 4.53 -19.41
N THR A 298 -7.87 4.17 -18.35
CA THR A 298 -8.40 3.33 -17.25
C THR A 298 -9.62 3.99 -16.61
N PHE A 299 -9.54 5.27 -16.28
CA PHE A 299 -10.65 5.99 -15.66
C PHE A 299 -11.82 6.18 -16.64
N TRP A 300 -11.55 6.50 -17.89
CA TRP A 300 -12.59 6.62 -18.90
C TRP A 300 -13.36 5.29 -19.11
N LEU A 301 -12.64 4.18 -19.23
CA LEU A 301 -13.27 2.85 -19.34
C LEU A 301 -14.08 2.50 -18.08
N THR A 302 -13.57 2.87 -16.90
CA THR A 302 -14.22 2.57 -15.61
C THR A 302 -15.47 3.41 -15.39
N PHE A 303 -15.39 4.72 -15.58
CA PHE A 303 -16.45 5.65 -15.17
C PHE A 303 -17.45 6.00 -16.27
N ASP A 304 -17.05 5.94 -17.57
CA ASP A 304 -17.96 6.29 -18.67
C ASP A 304 -18.46 5.07 -19.46
N VAL A 305 -17.56 4.11 -19.75
CA VAL A 305 -17.88 3.06 -20.74
C VAL A 305 -18.46 1.80 -20.09
N ILE A 306 -17.73 1.18 -19.17
CA ILE A 306 -18.08 -0.14 -18.63
C ILE A 306 -18.78 0.00 -17.29
N GLY A 307 -18.12 0.63 -16.32
CA GLY A 307 -18.61 0.71 -14.94
C GLY A 307 -19.93 1.46 -14.85
N GLN A 308 -20.06 2.61 -15.54
CA GLN A 308 -21.29 3.38 -15.54
C GLN A 308 -22.45 2.60 -16.16
N ARG A 309 -22.29 1.98 -17.32
CA ARG A 309 -23.37 1.19 -17.96
C ARG A 309 -23.84 0.03 -17.10
N LEU A 310 -22.90 -0.68 -16.44
CA LEU A 310 -23.26 -1.76 -15.53
C LEU A 310 -23.97 -1.23 -14.28
N SER A 311 -23.57 -0.06 -13.80
CA SER A 311 -24.20 0.67 -12.70
C SER A 311 -25.63 1.07 -13.06
N ASP A 312 -25.85 1.64 -14.25
CA ASP A 312 -27.16 2.06 -14.72
C ASP A 312 -28.13 0.87 -14.85
N TRP A 313 -27.66 -0.28 -15.37
CA TRP A 313 -28.46 -1.50 -15.41
C TRP A 313 -28.83 -2.01 -14.02
N LEU A 314 -27.88 -1.96 -13.09
CA LEU A 314 -28.14 -2.37 -11.72
C LEU A 314 -29.10 -1.38 -11.01
N ALA A 315 -28.97 -0.08 -11.29
CA ALA A 315 -29.88 0.94 -10.78
C ALA A 315 -31.33 0.67 -11.19
N VAL A 316 -31.58 0.39 -12.48
CA VAL A 316 -32.92 0.00 -12.96
C VAL A 316 -33.47 -1.23 -12.21
N GLY A 317 -32.61 -2.23 -11.94
CA GLY A 317 -33.00 -3.41 -11.17
C GLY A 317 -33.34 -3.08 -9.71
N VAL A 318 -32.52 -2.24 -9.06
CA VAL A 318 -32.72 -1.77 -7.67
C VAL A 318 -34.00 -0.95 -7.57
N ASP A 319 -34.22 -0.02 -8.51
CA ASP A 319 -35.44 0.82 -8.56
C ASP A 319 -36.70 -0.02 -8.77
N ALA A 320 -36.65 -1.02 -9.66
CA ALA A 320 -37.75 -1.95 -9.88
C ALA A 320 -38.08 -2.77 -8.61
N LEU A 321 -37.05 -3.24 -7.90
CA LEU A 321 -37.20 -3.95 -6.63
C LEU A 321 -37.79 -3.04 -5.55
N THR A 322 -37.27 -1.82 -5.42
CA THR A 322 -37.78 -0.82 -4.47
C THR A 322 -39.25 -0.47 -4.76
N ALA A 323 -39.63 -0.28 -6.03
CA ALA A 323 -41.01 -0.05 -6.44
C ALA A 323 -41.94 -1.25 -6.15
N LEU A 324 -41.43 -2.48 -6.27
CA LEU A 324 -42.17 -3.69 -5.93
C LEU A 324 -42.40 -3.79 -4.42
N VAL A 325 -41.37 -3.48 -3.61
CA VAL A 325 -41.47 -3.41 -2.14
C VAL A 325 -42.48 -2.33 -1.74
N ASP A 326 -42.41 -1.13 -2.34
CA ASP A 326 -43.32 -0.01 -2.07
C ASP A 326 -44.77 -0.39 -2.36
N ARG A 327 -45.06 -1.01 -3.53
CA ARG A 327 -46.38 -1.50 -3.88
C ARG A 327 -46.89 -2.56 -2.91
N GLY A 328 -46.03 -3.51 -2.52
CA GLY A 328 -46.40 -4.57 -1.58
C GLY A 328 -46.78 -4.03 -0.21
N LEU A 329 -45.97 -3.11 0.33
CA LEU A 329 -46.20 -2.45 1.63
C LEU A 329 -47.48 -1.58 1.59
N THR A 330 -47.71 -0.90 0.47
CA THR A 330 -48.94 -0.10 0.26
C THR A 330 -50.18 -0.99 0.20
N ALA A 331 -50.12 -2.12 -0.52
CA ALA A 331 -51.22 -3.07 -0.60
C ALA A 331 -51.52 -3.73 0.75
N TYR A 332 -50.50 -3.94 1.60
CA TYR A 332 -50.68 -4.48 2.94
C TYR A 332 -51.23 -3.44 3.93
N GLY A 333 -51.20 -2.13 3.59
CA GLY A 333 -51.72 -1.05 4.44
C GLY A 333 -50.86 -0.76 5.69
N ILE A 334 -49.53 -0.92 5.57
CA ILE A 334 -48.61 -0.71 6.68
C ILE A 334 -48.55 0.78 7.07
N ASN A 335 -48.17 1.07 8.32
CA ASN A 335 -48.00 2.43 8.80
C ASN A 335 -47.07 3.24 7.89
N PRO A 336 -47.45 4.47 7.46
CA PRO A 336 -46.65 5.31 6.56
C PRO A 336 -45.19 5.54 7.02
N VAL A 337 -44.94 5.63 8.32
CA VAL A 337 -43.60 5.81 8.90
C VAL A 337 -42.75 4.57 8.68
N VAL A 338 -43.32 3.38 8.93
CA VAL A 338 -42.63 2.11 8.70
C VAL A 338 -42.35 1.89 7.22
N LYS A 339 -43.33 2.29 6.35
CA LYS A 339 -43.14 2.27 4.91
C LYS A 339 -41.97 3.16 4.48
N SER A 340 -41.91 4.40 4.95
CA SER A 340 -40.80 5.33 4.67
C SER A 340 -39.46 4.79 5.19
N LEU A 341 -39.42 4.20 6.39
CA LEU A 341 -38.19 3.57 6.90
C LEU A 341 -37.68 2.47 5.96
N ILE A 342 -38.59 1.62 5.46
CA ILE A 342 -38.19 0.49 4.60
C ILE A 342 -37.80 0.98 3.20
N VAL A 343 -38.61 1.85 2.59
CA VAL A 343 -38.38 2.32 1.21
C VAL A 343 -37.27 3.36 1.16
N ASP A 344 -37.42 4.47 1.91
CA ASP A 344 -36.50 5.60 1.82
C ASP A 344 -35.22 5.38 2.67
N GLY A 345 -35.35 4.76 3.83
CA GLY A 345 -34.22 4.47 4.71
C GLY A 345 -33.40 3.25 4.25
N ILE A 346 -34.04 2.09 4.11
CA ILE A 346 -33.35 0.82 3.87
C ILE A 346 -33.12 0.58 2.37
N CYS A 347 -34.18 0.56 1.55
CA CYS A 347 -34.07 0.21 0.13
C CYS A 347 -33.22 1.25 -0.62
N SER A 348 -33.47 2.54 -0.41
CA SER A 348 -32.70 3.62 -1.02
C SER A 348 -31.25 3.61 -0.54
N GLY A 349 -31.00 3.44 0.77
CA GLY A 349 -29.65 3.40 1.35
C GLY A 349 -28.83 2.21 0.87
N VAL A 350 -29.39 1.01 0.90
CA VAL A 350 -28.73 -0.21 0.39
C VAL A 350 -28.60 -0.15 -1.13
N GLY A 351 -29.63 0.33 -1.81
CA GLY A 351 -29.65 0.45 -3.27
C GLY A 351 -28.52 1.34 -3.79
N SER A 352 -28.30 2.51 -3.17
CA SER A 352 -27.22 3.41 -3.56
C SER A 352 -25.84 2.74 -3.47
N VAL A 353 -25.59 1.93 -2.45
CA VAL A 353 -24.33 1.17 -2.29
C VAL A 353 -24.18 0.11 -3.38
N LEU A 354 -25.24 -0.63 -3.67
CA LEU A 354 -25.21 -1.68 -4.70
C LEU A 354 -24.94 -1.11 -6.09
N VAL A 355 -25.54 0.03 -6.42
CA VAL A 355 -25.35 0.72 -7.71
C VAL A 355 -23.89 1.12 -7.93
N PHE A 356 -23.11 1.43 -6.89
CA PHE A 356 -21.68 1.73 -7.03
C PHE A 356 -20.77 0.50 -7.16
N LEU A 357 -21.25 -0.69 -6.80
CA LEU A 357 -20.44 -1.90 -6.83
C LEU A 357 -19.83 -2.21 -8.21
N PRO A 358 -20.56 -2.14 -9.34
CA PRO A 358 -19.98 -2.40 -10.65
C PRO A 358 -18.84 -1.46 -11.03
N ILE A 359 -18.95 -0.18 -10.68
CA ILE A 359 -17.89 0.81 -10.93
C ILE A 359 -16.63 0.42 -10.16
N ILE A 360 -16.77 0.05 -8.88
CA ILE A 360 -15.66 -0.34 -8.03
C ILE A 360 -15.00 -1.63 -8.53
N VAL A 361 -15.80 -2.63 -8.90
CA VAL A 361 -15.28 -3.90 -9.45
C VAL A 361 -14.53 -3.65 -10.76
N THR A 362 -15.06 -2.82 -11.65
CA THR A 362 -14.40 -2.45 -12.91
C THR A 362 -13.10 -1.69 -12.67
N LEU A 363 -13.07 -0.79 -11.70
CA LEU A 363 -11.83 -0.08 -11.31
C LEU A 363 -10.77 -1.07 -10.83
N PHE A 364 -11.13 -1.96 -9.91
CA PHE A 364 -10.20 -2.98 -9.41
C PHE A 364 -9.74 -3.95 -10.50
N PHE A 365 -10.58 -4.27 -11.47
CA PHE A 365 -10.21 -5.09 -12.61
C PHE A 365 -9.05 -4.46 -13.40
N PHE A 366 -9.17 -3.20 -13.78
CA PHE A 366 -8.09 -2.51 -14.49
C PHE A 366 -6.85 -2.31 -13.64
N LEU A 367 -7.01 -1.95 -12.36
CA LEU A 367 -5.88 -1.81 -11.45
C LEU A 367 -5.14 -3.13 -11.23
N SER A 368 -5.85 -4.25 -11.10
CA SER A 368 -5.25 -5.59 -11.00
C SER A 368 -4.43 -5.94 -12.25
N ILE A 369 -4.95 -5.62 -13.44
CA ILE A 369 -4.19 -5.82 -14.68
C ILE A 369 -2.90 -4.99 -14.68
N LEU A 370 -2.97 -3.71 -14.28
CA LEU A 370 -1.80 -2.84 -14.22
C LEU A 370 -0.78 -3.29 -13.16
N GLU A 371 -1.25 -3.87 -12.05
CA GLU A 371 -0.42 -4.42 -10.99
C GLU A 371 0.26 -5.73 -11.44
N ASP A 372 -0.52 -6.70 -11.93
CA ASP A 372 -0.02 -8.02 -12.36
C ASP A 372 0.94 -7.92 -13.55
N THR A 373 0.70 -6.98 -14.48
CA THR A 373 1.63 -6.72 -15.59
C THR A 373 2.95 -6.10 -15.12
N GLY A 374 3.06 -5.65 -13.87
CA GLY A 374 4.23 -4.98 -13.32
C GLY A 374 4.34 -3.51 -13.72
N TYR A 375 3.31 -2.92 -14.34
CA TYR A 375 3.31 -1.50 -14.72
C TYR A 375 3.33 -0.57 -13.51
N MET A 376 2.61 -0.92 -12.42
CA MET A 376 2.58 -0.12 -11.20
C MET A 376 3.96 0.03 -10.53
N ALA A 377 4.83 -0.99 -10.65
CA ALA A 377 6.22 -0.89 -10.18
C ALA A 377 7.03 0.17 -10.95
N ARG A 378 6.78 0.31 -12.26
CA ARG A 378 7.44 1.34 -13.11
C ARG A 378 6.96 2.73 -12.76
N VAL A 379 5.65 2.89 -12.54
CA VAL A 379 5.07 4.15 -12.08
C VAL A 379 5.70 4.58 -10.75
N ALA A 380 5.77 3.65 -9.79
CA ALA A 380 6.41 3.90 -8.49
C ALA A 380 7.89 4.30 -8.65
N PHE A 381 8.62 3.65 -9.54
CA PHE A 381 10.03 3.96 -9.84
C PHE A 381 10.18 5.38 -10.42
N VAL A 382 9.38 5.74 -11.42
CA VAL A 382 9.45 7.06 -12.06
C VAL A 382 9.08 8.17 -11.08
N MET A 383 8.06 7.92 -10.25
CA MET A 383 7.53 8.88 -9.29
C MET A 383 8.33 8.97 -7.99
N ASP A 384 9.30 8.09 -7.75
CA ASP A 384 10.11 8.09 -6.52
C ASP A 384 10.89 9.39 -6.34
N LYS A 385 11.54 9.87 -7.40
CA LYS A 385 12.33 11.11 -7.33
C LYS A 385 11.51 12.37 -6.95
N PRO A 386 10.35 12.68 -7.56
CA PRO A 386 9.53 13.80 -7.14
C PRO A 386 8.88 13.60 -5.77
N LEU A 387 8.43 12.38 -5.43
CA LEU A 387 7.79 12.10 -4.14
C LEU A 387 8.76 12.22 -2.95
N ARG A 388 10.01 11.82 -3.11
CA ARG A 388 11.04 12.02 -2.07
C ARG A 388 11.25 13.48 -1.70
N LYS A 389 11.08 14.42 -2.64
CA LYS A 389 11.18 15.85 -2.34
C LYS A 389 10.10 16.34 -1.39
N ILE A 390 8.95 15.68 -1.37
CA ILE A 390 7.84 15.98 -0.45
C ILE A 390 7.81 15.04 0.77
N GLY A 391 8.82 14.16 0.91
CA GLY A 391 8.98 13.28 2.06
C GLY A 391 8.24 11.94 1.96
N LEU A 392 7.89 11.47 0.77
CA LEU A 392 7.23 10.20 0.51
C LEU A 392 8.08 9.28 -0.35
N SER A 393 7.89 7.97 -0.22
CA SER A 393 8.47 6.98 -1.13
C SER A 393 7.67 6.86 -2.43
N GLY A 394 8.30 6.36 -3.48
CA GLY A 394 7.66 6.16 -4.80
C GLY A 394 6.41 5.26 -4.75
N ARG A 395 6.34 4.31 -3.81
CA ARG A 395 5.17 3.44 -3.63
C ARG A 395 3.90 4.18 -3.21
N SER A 396 4.03 5.34 -2.57
CA SER A 396 2.89 6.17 -2.15
C SER A 396 2.07 6.71 -3.32
N ILE A 397 2.62 6.73 -4.55
CA ILE A 397 1.89 7.19 -5.73
C ILE A 397 0.68 6.30 -6.04
N VAL A 398 0.81 4.98 -5.87
CA VAL A 398 -0.24 4.02 -6.23
C VAL A 398 -1.52 4.25 -5.44
N PRO A 399 -1.52 4.31 -4.09
CA PRO A 399 -2.68 4.71 -3.31
C PRO A 399 -3.24 6.08 -3.70
N MET A 400 -2.38 7.08 -3.92
CA MET A 400 -2.84 8.42 -4.29
C MET A 400 -3.58 8.43 -5.62
N LEU A 401 -3.12 7.67 -6.62
CA LEU A 401 -3.79 7.55 -7.91
C LEU A 401 -5.15 6.86 -7.80
N ILE A 402 -5.23 5.78 -7.03
CA ILE A 402 -6.50 5.12 -6.73
C ILE A 402 -7.47 6.10 -6.06
N GLY A 403 -6.95 7.06 -5.28
CA GLY A 403 -7.70 8.12 -4.62
C GLY A 403 -8.49 9.02 -5.55
N PHE A 404 -8.06 9.21 -6.79
CA PHE A 404 -8.85 9.91 -7.81
C PHE A 404 -10.11 9.14 -8.23
N GLY A 405 -10.11 7.83 -8.09
CA GLY A 405 -11.31 7.02 -8.28
C GLY A 405 -12.16 6.96 -7.00
N CYS A 406 -11.60 6.41 -5.93
CA CYS A 406 -12.27 6.25 -4.64
C CYS A 406 -11.27 6.22 -3.48
N SER A 407 -11.54 6.98 -2.42
CA SER A 407 -10.66 7.05 -1.25
C SER A 407 -10.62 5.75 -0.44
N VAL A 408 -11.69 4.94 -0.41
CA VAL A 408 -11.75 3.69 0.35
C VAL A 408 -10.70 2.68 -0.12
N PRO A 409 -10.70 2.24 -1.40
CA PRO A 409 -9.67 1.34 -1.91
C PRO A 409 -8.28 1.96 -1.88
N ALA A 410 -8.16 3.28 -2.06
CA ALA A 410 -6.91 3.99 -1.98
C ALA A 410 -6.25 3.86 -0.59
N ILE A 411 -7.01 4.08 0.48
CA ILE A 411 -6.52 3.92 1.85
C ILE A 411 -6.14 2.46 2.13
N MET A 412 -6.92 1.49 1.63
CA MET A 412 -6.57 0.06 1.75
C MET A 412 -5.28 -0.29 1.01
N ALA A 413 -5.06 0.31 -0.17
CA ALA A 413 -3.85 0.08 -0.96
C ALA A 413 -2.59 0.61 -0.27
N THR A 414 -2.70 1.48 0.74
CA THR A 414 -1.52 1.94 1.51
C THR A 414 -0.80 0.81 2.26
N ARG A 415 -1.41 -0.36 2.41
CA ARG A 415 -0.76 -1.56 2.95
C ARG A 415 0.42 -2.04 2.13
N THR A 416 0.50 -1.67 0.84
CA THR A 416 1.64 -1.98 -0.03
C THR A 416 2.85 -1.06 0.22
N VAL A 417 2.66 0.01 1.01
CA VAL A 417 3.74 0.93 1.39
C VAL A 417 4.51 0.35 2.57
N SER A 418 5.77 0.04 2.38
CA SER A 418 6.61 -0.71 3.31
C SER A 418 7.00 0.06 4.59
N SER A 419 7.03 1.39 4.54
CA SER A 419 7.32 2.23 5.72
C SER A 419 6.03 2.63 6.45
N ASP A 420 5.93 2.35 7.75
CA ASP A 420 4.77 2.74 8.56
C ASP A 420 4.59 4.28 8.60
N ARG A 421 5.69 5.04 8.59
CA ARG A 421 5.70 6.48 8.46
C ARG A 421 5.07 6.93 7.14
N ASP A 422 5.58 6.41 6.02
CA ASP A 422 5.11 6.79 4.68
C ASP A 422 3.67 6.30 4.46
N ARG A 423 3.31 5.13 5.01
CA ARG A 423 1.95 4.60 4.99
C ARG A 423 0.97 5.54 5.69
N LYS A 424 1.26 5.93 6.94
CA LYS A 424 0.41 6.87 7.69
C LYS A 424 0.29 8.20 6.98
N MET A 425 1.39 8.76 6.49
CA MET A 425 1.40 10.01 5.73
C MET A 425 0.56 9.90 4.44
N THR A 426 0.65 8.77 3.72
CA THR A 426 -0.15 8.52 2.52
C THR A 426 -1.64 8.42 2.83
N ILE A 427 -2.03 7.76 3.94
CA ILE A 427 -3.42 7.70 4.41
C ILE A 427 -3.99 9.11 4.63
N LEU A 428 -3.21 10.00 5.25
CA LEU A 428 -3.61 11.38 5.54
C LEU A 428 -3.76 12.24 4.28
N LEU A 429 -2.97 11.97 3.24
CA LEU A 429 -2.93 12.73 1.99
C LEU A 429 -3.96 12.26 0.96
N THR A 430 -4.32 10.98 0.97
CA THR A 430 -5.26 10.39 0.01
C THR A 430 -6.60 11.14 -0.10
N PRO A 431 -7.24 11.63 0.97
CA PRO A 431 -8.52 12.34 0.86
C PRO A 431 -8.46 13.70 0.15
N TYR A 432 -7.29 14.30 -0.04
CA TYR A 432 -7.12 15.53 -0.84
C TYR A 432 -7.27 15.28 -2.35
N MET A 433 -7.16 14.02 -2.78
CA MET A 433 -7.44 13.64 -4.17
C MET A 433 -8.96 13.69 -4.43
N SER A 434 -9.34 14.23 -5.59
CA SER A 434 -10.75 14.33 -5.97
C SER A 434 -11.28 12.98 -6.42
N CYS A 435 -12.10 12.32 -5.60
CA CYS A 435 -12.76 11.07 -6.00
C CYS A 435 -13.94 11.34 -6.96
N SER A 436 -14.42 10.29 -7.63
CA SER A 436 -15.52 10.36 -8.61
C SER A 436 -16.79 10.99 -8.04
N ALA A 437 -17.15 10.71 -6.79
CA ALA A 437 -18.35 11.28 -6.15
C ALA A 437 -18.30 12.82 -6.00
N LYS A 438 -17.11 13.41 -5.92
CA LYS A 438 -16.96 14.88 -5.90
C LYS A 438 -17.23 15.53 -7.26
N ILE A 439 -17.07 14.78 -8.36
CA ILE A 439 -17.29 15.29 -9.73
C ILE A 439 -18.73 15.75 -9.92
N SER A 440 -19.72 15.02 -9.37
CA SER A 440 -21.13 15.38 -9.43
C SER A 440 -21.38 16.76 -8.83
N ILE A 441 -20.76 17.05 -7.68
CA ILE A 441 -20.84 18.37 -7.03
C ILE A 441 -20.24 19.46 -7.93
N TYR A 442 -19.05 19.18 -8.49
CA TYR A 442 -18.37 20.15 -9.38
C TYR A 442 -19.20 20.41 -10.64
N ALA A 443 -19.76 19.37 -11.25
CA ALA A 443 -20.59 19.49 -12.44
C ALA A 443 -21.85 20.33 -12.18
N PHE A 444 -22.53 20.09 -11.06
CA PHE A 444 -23.72 20.82 -10.66
C PHE A 444 -23.44 22.32 -10.46
N PHE A 445 -22.46 22.66 -9.65
CA PHE A 445 -22.12 24.07 -9.38
C PHE A 445 -21.50 24.78 -10.59
N THR A 446 -20.65 24.10 -11.36
CA THR A 446 -20.04 24.72 -12.56
C THR A 446 -21.08 24.92 -13.66
N ALA A 447 -22.11 24.09 -13.75
CA ALA A 447 -23.21 24.30 -14.65
C ALA A 447 -24.01 25.57 -14.32
N ALA A 448 -24.27 25.82 -13.03
CA ALA A 448 -25.06 26.94 -12.56
C ALA A 448 -24.30 28.28 -12.60
N PHE A 449 -23.03 28.29 -12.14
CA PHE A 449 -22.28 29.54 -11.90
C PHE A 449 -21.19 29.84 -12.96
N PHE A 450 -20.69 28.81 -13.68
CA PHE A 450 -19.57 28.94 -14.63
C PHE A 450 -19.85 28.27 -15.99
N PRO A 451 -20.98 28.55 -16.67
CA PRO A 451 -21.35 27.82 -17.88
C PRO A 451 -20.31 27.94 -19.01
N ARG A 452 -19.59 29.06 -19.09
CA ARG A 452 -18.55 29.32 -20.13
C ARG A 452 -17.21 28.67 -19.78
N TYR A 453 -16.90 28.42 -18.48
CA TYR A 453 -15.58 28.00 -18.01
C TYR A 453 -15.63 26.68 -17.22
N ARG A 454 -16.66 25.84 -17.44
CA ARG A 454 -16.87 24.58 -16.71
C ARG A 454 -15.62 23.73 -16.57
N ALA A 455 -15.01 23.38 -17.72
CA ALA A 455 -13.84 22.50 -17.74
C ALA A 455 -12.64 23.13 -17.01
N LEU A 456 -12.43 24.43 -17.16
CA LEU A 456 -11.32 25.14 -16.53
C LEU A 456 -11.47 25.17 -15.01
N VAL A 457 -12.67 25.43 -14.48
CA VAL A 457 -12.94 25.42 -13.04
C VAL A 457 -12.77 24.00 -12.47
N MET A 458 -13.28 22.98 -13.17
CA MET A 458 -13.12 21.58 -12.75
C MET A 458 -11.63 21.18 -12.70
N ILE A 459 -10.87 21.48 -13.74
CA ILE A 459 -9.41 21.21 -13.76
C ILE A 459 -8.72 21.99 -12.65
N GLY A 460 -9.10 23.26 -12.44
CA GLY A 460 -8.57 24.09 -11.37
C GLY A 460 -8.77 23.49 -9.98
N LEU A 461 -9.95 22.90 -9.71
CA LEU A 461 -10.24 22.19 -8.45
C LEU A 461 -9.37 20.94 -8.28
N TYR A 462 -9.16 20.16 -9.35
CA TYR A 462 -8.26 19.00 -9.30
C TYR A 462 -6.81 19.41 -8.98
N VAL A 463 -6.31 20.44 -9.69
CA VAL A 463 -4.96 20.96 -9.46
C VAL A 463 -4.83 21.54 -8.04
N LEU A 464 -5.84 22.27 -7.57
CA LEU A 464 -5.88 22.83 -6.21
C LEU A 464 -5.79 21.73 -5.15
N GLY A 465 -6.53 20.64 -5.30
CA GLY A 465 -6.47 19.49 -4.40
C GLY A 465 -5.06 18.88 -4.33
N ILE A 466 -4.42 18.70 -5.47
CA ILE A 466 -3.04 18.19 -5.55
C ILE A 466 -2.06 19.18 -4.87
N LEU A 467 -2.16 20.47 -5.14
CA LEU A 467 -1.27 21.49 -4.55
C LEU A 467 -1.42 21.57 -3.03
N ILE A 468 -2.66 21.52 -2.52
CA ILE A 468 -2.91 21.50 -1.07
C ILE A 468 -2.39 20.19 -0.47
N GLY A 469 -2.56 19.07 -1.15
CA GLY A 469 -1.98 17.78 -0.75
C GLY A 469 -0.45 17.85 -0.65
N ILE A 470 0.23 18.45 -1.63
CA ILE A 470 1.68 18.66 -1.60
C ILE A 470 2.08 19.58 -0.43
N ALA A 471 1.37 20.69 -0.23
CA ALA A 471 1.63 21.61 0.89
C ALA A 471 1.45 20.91 2.24
N ALA A 472 0.38 20.15 2.41
CA ALA A 472 0.14 19.33 3.59
C ALA A 472 1.26 18.31 3.81
N ALA A 473 1.73 17.63 2.75
CA ALA A 473 2.84 16.69 2.81
C ALA A 473 4.13 17.35 3.30
N LEU A 474 4.47 18.53 2.76
CA LEU A 474 5.66 19.28 3.17
C LEU A 474 5.59 19.74 4.64
N ILE A 475 4.42 20.20 5.08
CA ILE A 475 4.20 20.58 6.50
C ILE A 475 4.33 19.36 7.40
N MET A 476 3.66 18.26 7.08
CA MET A 476 3.69 17.03 7.87
C MET A 476 5.10 16.41 7.92
N ASN A 477 5.85 16.46 6.83
CA ASN A 477 7.24 15.98 6.79
C ASN A 477 8.17 16.76 7.74
N LYS A 478 7.92 18.06 7.90
CA LYS A 478 8.72 18.91 8.80
C LYS A 478 8.26 18.86 10.26
N THR A 479 7.02 18.46 10.53
CA THR A 479 6.41 18.49 11.86
C THR A 479 6.23 17.09 12.45
N ALA A 480 5.16 16.40 12.08
CA ALA A 480 4.72 15.16 12.70
C ALA A 480 5.46 13.91 12.19
N PHE A 481 5.92 13.93 10.93
CA PHE A 481 6.55 12.77 10.26
C PHE A 481 7.98 13.08 9.85
N ARG A 482 8.82 13.51 10.81
CA ARG A 482 10.25 13.79 10.57
C ARG A 482 10.98 12.51 10.20
N GLY A 483 11.93 12.59 9.25
CA GLY A 483 12.77 11.48 8.80
C GLY A 483 12.93 11.44 7.28
N LYS A 484 13.86 10.60 6.81
CA LYS A 484 14.08 10.40 5.37
C LYS A 484 13.14 9.30 4.87
N PRO A 485 12.51 9.46 3.69
CA PRO A 485 11.72 8.39 3.08
C PRO A 485 12.62 7.19 2.74
N VAL A 486 12.07 6.00 2.86
CA VAL A 486 12.79 4.76 2.54
C VAL A 486 13.14 4.74 1.06
N PRO A 487 14.42 4.48 0.70
CA PRO A 487 14.83 4.37 -0.69
C PRO A 487 14.03 3.29 -1.43
N PHE A 488 13.55 3.61 -2.62
CA PHE A 488 12.91 2.63 -3.49
C PHE A 488 13.97 1.75 -4.16
N VAL A 489 14.29 0.63 -3.52
CA VAL A 489 15.20 -0.39 -4.07
C VAL A 489 14.36 -1.59 -4.49
N MET A 490 13.89 -1.60 -5.73
CA MET A 490 13.14 -2.74 -6.29
C MET A 490 13.60 -3.03 -7.72
N ALA A 491 13.82 -4.32 -8.03
CA ALA A 491 13.96 -4.74 -9.41
C ALA A 491 12.61 -4.57 -10.10
N LEU A 492 12.63 -3.99 -11.28
CA LEU A 492 11.44 -3.97 -12.11
C LEU A 492 11.13 -5.41 -12.55
N PRO A 493 9.97 -5.98 -12.20
CA PRO A 493 9.61 -7.33 -12.61
C PRO A 493 9.46 -7.39 -14.13
N ASN A 494 9.72 -8.54 -14.76
CA ASN A 494 9.42 -8.73 -16.19
C ASN A 494 7.92 -8.57 -16.42
N TYR A 495 7.53 -8.05 -17.60
CA TYR A 495 6.12 -7.98 -17.96
C TYR A 495 5.56 -9.38 -18.14
N ARG A 496 4.47 -9.66 -17.42
CA ARG A 496 3.74 -10.92 -17.51
C ARG A 496 2.28 -10.64 -17.82
N LEU A 497 1.64 -11.51 -18.58
CA LEU A 497 0.18 -11.45 -18.76
C LEU A 497 -0.49 -11.91 -17.46
N PRO A 498 -1.51 -11.16 -16.99
CA PRO A 498 -2.22 -11.53 -15.76
C PRO A 498 -2.95 -12.86 -15.93
N SER A 499 -2.94 -13.67 -14.87
CA SER A 499 -3.70 -14.91 -14.83
C SER A 499 -5.18 -14.59 -14.59
N VAL A 500 -6.06 -15.04 -15.48
CA VAL A 500 -7.52 -14.83 -15.36
C VAL A 500 -8.05 -15.33 -14.02
N LYS A 501 -7.55 -16.47 -13.54
CA LYS A 501 -7.96 -17.04 -12.24
C LYS A 501 -7.54 -16.15 -11.07
N SER A 502 -6.31 -15.61 -11.09
CA SER A 502 -5.82 -14.72 -10.02
C SER A 502 -6.60 -13.41 -9.98
N VAL A 503 -6.83 -12.81 -11.16
CA VAL A 503 -7.63 -11.58 -11.28
C VAL A 503 -9.06 -11.80 -10.77
N ALA A 504 -9.72 -12.90 -11.19
CA ALA A 504 -11.10 -13.20 -10.75
C ALA A 504 -11.19 -13.41 -9.23
N LEU A 505 -10.21 -14.12 -8.63
CA LEU A 505 -10.18 -14.34 -7.18
C LEU A 505 -9.97 -13.02 -6.43
N LEU A 506 -9.03 -12.19 -6.88
CA LEU A 506 -8.77 -10.87 -6.28
C LEU A 506 -10.00 -9.97 -6.37
N LEU A 507 -10.68 -9.94 -7.52
CA LEU A 507 -11.92 -9.17 -7.69
C LEU A 507 -13.01 -9.62 -6.73
N TRP A 508 -13.18 -10.93 -6.57
CA TRP A 508 -14.14 -11.49 -5.62
C TRP A 508 -13.85 -11.09 -4.19
N GLU A 509 -12.58 -11.20 -3.76
CA GLU A 509 -12.17 -10.79 -2.42
C GLU A 509 -12.41 -9.30 -2.17
N LYS A 510 -12.04 -8.43 -3.13
CA LYS A 510 -12.26 -6.99 -3.03
C LYS A 510 -13.74 -6.61 -3.05
N ALA A 511 -14.55 -7.25 -3.90
CA ALA A 511 -15.99 -7.04 -3.96
C ALA A 511 -16.67 -7.48 -2.64
N LYS A 512 -16.30 -8.65 -2.11
CA LYS A 512 -16.81 -9.17 -0.83
C LYS A 512 -16.45 -8.24 0.33
N ASP A 513 -15.19 -7.82 0.41
CA ASP A 513 -14.72 -6.88 1.43
C ASP A 513 -15.46 -5.53 1.37
N PHE A 514 -15.70 -5.02 0.16
CA PHE A 514 -16.46 -3.79 -0.03
C PHE A 514 -17.92 -3.96 0.41
N LEU A 515 -18.59 -5.02 -0.04
CA LEU A 515 -19.97 -5.30 0.34
C LEU A 515 -20.14 -5.42 1.86
N GLN A 516 -19.30 -6.20 2.53
CA GLN A 516 -19.37 -6.37 3.98
C GLN A 516 -19.24 -5.03 4.73
N ARG A 517 -18.33 -4.14 4.29
CA ARG A 517 -18.11 -2.84 4.91
C ARG A 517 -19.22 -1.84 4.59
N ALA A 518 -19.66 -1.84 3.34
CA ALA A 518 -20.72 -0.96 2.89
C ALA A 518 -22.04 -1.29 3.61
N PHE A 519 -22.39 -2.57 3.72
CA PHE A 519 -23.60 -2.99 4.43
C PHE A 519 -23.56 -2.61 5.91
N THR A 520 -22.43 -2.74 6.62
CA THR A 520 -22.40 -2.43 8.06
C THR A 520 -22.39 -0.94 8.34
N VAL A 521 -21.55 -0.17 7.68
CA VAL A 521 -21.30 1.23 8.03
C VAL A 521 -22.31 2.17 7.33
N ILE A 522 -22.52 1.98 6.02
CA ILE A 522 -23.40 2.89 5.25
C ILE A 522 -24.86 2.63 5.61
N PHE A 523 -25.24 1.36 5.74
CA PHE A 523 -26.61 0.99 6.15
C PHE A 523 -27.00 1.62 7.49
N LEU A 524 -26.13 1.53 8.51
CA LEU A 524 -26.40 2.17 9.80
C LEU A 524 -26.48 3.69 9.66
N ALA A 525 -25.57 4.29 8.89
CA ALA A 525 -25.53 5.73 8.67
C ALA A 525 -26.78 6.24 7.94
N THR A 526 -27.28 5.50 6.94
CA THR A 526 -28.52 5.89 6.21
C THR A 526 -29.73 5.83 7.09
N ILE A 527 -29.86 4.82 7.96
CA ILE A 527 -30.97 4.75 8.95
C ILE A 527 -30.91 5.95 9.91
N VAL A 528 -29.73 6.29 10.40
CA VAL A 528 -29.56 7.44 11.30
C VAL A 528 -29.97 8.75 10.61
N ILE A 529 -29.55 8.95 9.36
CA ILE A 529 -29.93 10.17 8.61
C ILE A 529 -31.43 10.18 8.27
N TRP A 530 -31.99 9.06 7.85
CA TRP A 530 -33.42 8.95 7.64
C TRP A 530 -34.18 9.36 8.90
N PHE A 531 -33.76 8.86 10.07
CA PHE A 531 -34.33 9.24 11.36
C PHE A 531 -34.22 10.75 11.62
N LEU A 532 -33.05 11.32 11.42
CA LEU A 532 -32.79 12.76 11.63
C LEU A 532 -33.58 13.64 10.64
N GLN A 533 -33.88 13.15 9.43
CA GLN A 533 -34.67 13.87 8.42
C GLN A 533 -36.16 13.76 8.65
N SER A 534 -36.64 12.62 9.19
CA SER A 534 -38.05 12.31 9.30
C SER A 534 -38.71 12.78 10.58
N PHE A 535 -37.94 13.12 11.62
CA PHE A 535 -38.47 13.45 12.95
C PHE A 535 -38.04 14.84 13.43
N ASP A 536 -38.96 15.48 14.19
CA ASP A 536 -38.71 16.69 14.95
C ASP A 536 -38.16 16.39 16.36
N THR A 537 -37.90 17.44 17.18
CA THR A 537 -37.42 17.30 18.56
C THR A 537 -38.37 16.60 19.51
N ARG A 538 -39.64 16.44 19.09
CA ARG A 538 -40.71 15.75 19.84
C ARG A 538 -41.03 14.38 19.30
N LEU A 539 -40.21 13.89 18.34
CA LEU A 539 -40.37 12.62 17.66
C LEU A 539 -41.70 12.53 16.84
N ASN A 540 -42.24 13.68 16.40
CA ASN A 540 -43.32 13.69 15.42
C ASN A 540 -42.72 13.61 14.01
N VAL A 541 -43.47 12.99 13.11
CA VAL A 541 -43.07 12.94 11.69
C VAL A 541 -43.20 14.32 11.08
N VAL A 542 -42.18 14.79 10.46
CA VAL A 542 -42.07 16.14 9.90
C VAL A 542 -42.63 16.12 8.45
N SER A 543 -43.47 17.08 8.16
CA SER A 543 -43.97 17.33 6.80
C SER A 543 -43.11 18.32 6.02
N ASP A 544 -42.41 19.20 6.71
CA ASP A 544 -41.43 20.15 6.15
C ASP A 544 -40.00 19.83 6.63
N SER A 545 -39.07 19.64 5.69
CA SER A 545 -37.68 19.33 6.00
C SER A 545 -36.99 20.38 6.89
N ALA A 546 -37.52 21.61 6.95
CA ALA A 546 -36.98 22.69 7.79
C ALA A 546 -37.15 22.43 9.29
N ASP A 547 -38.17 21.65 9.70
CA ASP A 547 -38.48 21.33 11.10
C ASP A 547 -37.77 20.04 11.58
N SER A 548 -36.99 19.39 10.73
CA SER A 548 -36.32 18.14 11.05
C SER A 548 -35.15 18.31 12.02
N LEU A 549 -34.84 17.25 12.77
CA LEU A 549 -33.65 17.21 13.62
C LEU A 549 -32.37 17.52 12.85
N LEU A 550 -32.29 17.07 11.60
CA LEU A 550 -31.14 17.33 10.74
C LEU A 550 -31.03 18.82 10.39
N ALA A 551 -32.14 19.50 10.11
CA ALA A 551 -32.15 20.94 9.88
C ALA A 551 -31.73 21.73 11.12
N LEU A 552 -32.16 21.30 12.31
CA LEU A 552 -31.76 21.92 13.57
C LEU A 552 -30.24 21.80 13.81
N ILE A 553 -29.66 20.62 13.53
CA ILE A 553 -28.20 20.44 13.57
C ILE A 553 -27.52 21.37 12.55
N GLY A 554 -28.11 21.46 11.34
CA GLY A 554 -27.65 22.38 10.30
C GLY A 554 -27.67 23.84 10.75
N GLN A 555 -28.72 24.29 11.45
CA GLN A 555 -28.84 25.65 12.01
C GLN A 555 -27.75 25.93 13.05
N VAL A 556 -27.44 24.97 13.93
CA VAL A 556 -26.36 25.10 14.93
C VAL A 556 -24.97 25.19 14.29
N LEU A 557 -24.76 24.50 13.17
CA LEU A 557 -23.47 24.50 12.45
C LEU A 557 -23.33 25.65 11.44
N ALA A 558 -24.43 26.22 10.97
CA ALA A 558 -24.44 27.29 9.97
C ALA A 558 -23.54 28.49 10.30
N PRO A 559 -23.46 28.98 11.56
CA PRO A 559 -22.58 30.08 11.93
C PRO A 559 -21.09 29.81 11.66
N ILE A 560 -20.65 28.55 11.72
CA ILE A 560 -19.25 28.17 11.46
C ILE A 560 -18.90 28.45 9.98
N PHE A 561 -19.87 28.35 9.08
CA PHE A 561 -19.72 28.55 7.65
C PHE A 561 -20.03 29.99 7.19
N ALA A 562 -20.55 30.84 8.08
CA ALA A 562 -20.87 32.24 7.75
C ALA A 562 -19.64 33.03 7.22
N PRO A 563 -18.41 32.91 7.81
CA PRO A 563 -17.23 33.58 7.29
C PRO A 563 -16.83 33.11 5.88
N LEU A 564 -17.26 31.92 5.47
CA LEU A 564 -16.99 31.33 4.16
C LEU A 564 -17.99 31.77 3.08
N GLY A 565 -19.02 32.52 3.45
CA GLY A 565 -20.05 33.05 2.57
C GLY A 565 -21.21 32.09 2.28
N PHE A 566 -21.31 30.93 2.97
CA PHE A 566 -22.42 29.98 2.86
C PHE A 566 -22.94 29.53 4.23
N GLY A 567 -23.20 30.51 5.11
CA GLY A 567 -23.73 30.30 6.47
C GLY A 567 -25.22 29.98 6.53
N ASP A 568 -25.82 29.42 5.49
CA ASP A 568 -27.20 28.95 5.49
C ASP A 568 -27.29 27.51 6.02
N TRP A 569 -28.33 27.22 6.80
CA TRP A 569 -28.53 25.88 7.38
C TRP A 569 -28.67 24.78 6.31
N ARG A 570 -29.23 25.11 5.13
CA ARG A 570 -29.35 24.16 4.00
C ARG A 570 -27.99 23.73 3.51
N CYS A 571 -27.02 24.65 3.45
CA CYS A 571 -25.63 24.32 3.11
C CYS A 571 -24.99 23.40 4.17
N ALA A 572 -25.16 23.71 5.45
CA ALA A 572 -24.64 22.89 6.55
C ALA A 572 -25.29 21.47 6.55
N THR A 573 -26.59 21.38 6.37
CA THR A 573 -27.33 20.13 6.27
C THR A 573 -26.86 19.28 5.09
N SER A 574 -26.63 19.88 3.91
CA SER A 574 -26.12 19.18 2.74
C SER A 574 -24.69 18.64 2.94
N LEU A 575 -23.83 19.37 3.68
CA LEU A 575 -22.49 18.91 4.02
C LEU A 575 -22.51 17.74 5.02
N ILE A 576 -23.47 17.69 5.94
CA ILE A 576 -23.68 16.55 6.85
C ILE A 576 -24.11 15.32 6.06
N SER A 577 -25.10 15.45 5.16
CA SER A 577 -25.52 14.37 4.27
C SER A 577 -24.35 13.91 3.38
N GLY A 578 -23.57 14.84 2.86
CA GLY A 578 -22.36 14.58 2.09
C GLY A 578 -21.21 13.94 2.87
N PHE A 579 -21.25 13.92 4.18
CA PHE A 579 -20.31 13.12 4.98
C PHE A 579 -20.63 11.63 4.87
N ILE A 580 -21.88 11.24 4.68
CA ILE A 580 -22.25 9.85 4.48
C ILE A 580 -21.84 9.43 3.07
N ALA A 581 -22.35 10.15 2.05
CA ALA A 581 -22.06 9.92 0.65
C ALA A 581 -21.91 11.28 -0.04
N LYS A 582 -20.79 11.53 -0.72
CA LYS A 582 -20.49 12.85 -1.28
C LYS A 582 -21.51 13.32 -2.31
N GLU A 583 -22.06 12.43 -3.09
CA GLU A 583 -23.12 12.67 -4.08
C GLU A 583 -24.40 13.21 -3.45
N SER A 584 -24.68 12.85 -2.19
CA SER A 584 -25.89 13.31 -1.48
C SER A 584 -25.88 14.82 -1.19
N VAL A 585 -24.74 15.52 -1.33
CA VAL A 585 -24.68 16.99 -1.21
C VAL A 585 -25.63 17.64 -2.21
N VAL A 586 -25.60 17.21 -3.48
CA VAL A 586 -26.40 17.80 -4.55
C VAL A 586 -27.88 17.47 -4.35
N SER A 587 -28.22 16.21 -4.17
CA SER A 587 -29.62 15.78 -4.00
C SER A 587 -30.26 16.41 -2.75
N THR A 588 -29.53 16.54 -1.64
CA THR A 588 -30.02 17.23 -0.45
C THR A 588 -30.25 18.72 -0.72
N LEU A 589 -29.33 19.41 -1.43
CA LEU A 589 -29.53 20.80 -1.80
C LEU A 589 -30.75 20.99 -2.71
N GLU A 590 -30.94 20.13 -3.72
CA GLU A 590 -32.09 20.20 -4.62
C GLU A 590 -33.43 20.03 -3.88
N VAL A 591 -33.50 19.06 -2.95
CA VAL A 591 -34.69 18.86 -2.10
C VAL A 591 -34.94 20.07 -1.21
N LEU A 592 -33.91 20.61 -0.54
CA LEU A 592 -34.05 21.73 0.38
C LEU A 592 -34.32 23.09 -0.33
N LEU A 593 -33.98 23.17 -1.62
CA LEU A 593 -34.29 24.35 -2.44
C LEU A 593 -35.75 24.35 -2.93
N GLY A 594 -36.46 23.20 -2.93
CA GLY A 594 -37.88 23.12 -3.29
C GLY A 594 -38.20 23.66 -4.67
N GLY A 595 -37.27 23.49 -5.65
CA GLY A 595 -37.41 24.01 -7.01
C GLY A 595 -36.94 25.46 -7.21
N THR A 596 -36.45 26.14 -6.17
CA THR A 596 -35.81 27.46 -6.32
C THR A 596 -34.42 27.33 -6.93
N ALA A 597 -34.03 28.30 -7.76
CA ALA A 597 -32.72 28.27 -8.38
C ALA A 597 -31.60 28.37 -7.32
N ILE A 598 -30.54 27.58 -7.47
CA ILE A 598 -29.38 27.59 -6.58
C ILE A 598 -28.70 28.96 -6.49
N SER A 599 -28.87 29.79 -7.51
CA SER A 599 -28.40 31.19 -7.53
C SER A 599 -29.08 32.09 -6.49
N GLY A 600 -30.19 31.68 -5.91
CA GLY A 600 -30.83 32.36 -4.78
C GLY A 600 -30.15 32.08 -3.44
N LEU A 601 -29.43 30.96 -3.31
CA LEU A 601 -28.73 30.56 -2.09
C LEU A 601 -27.23 30.92 -2.15
N PHE A 602 -26.61 30.82 -3.31
CA PHE A 602 -25.18 31.06 -3.51
C PHE A 602 -24.93 32.24 -4.46
N THR A 603 -23.92 33.03 -4.15
CA THR A 603 -23.25 33.93 -5.11
C THR A 603 -22.11 33.14 -5.78
N THR A 604 -21.59 33.65 -6.91
CA THR A 604 -20.44 33.04 -7.60
C THR A 604 -19.24 32.87 -6.64
N ARG A 605 -19.05 33.85 -5.77
CA ARG A 605 -17.99 33.88 -4.76
C ARG A 605 -18.19 32.80 -3.69
N SER A 606 -19.39 32.68 -3.13
CA SER A 606 -19.70 31.65 -2.13
C SER A 606 -19.76 30.24 -2.73
N ALA A 607 -20.16 30.10 -4.01
CA ALA A 607 -20.13 28.86 -4.73
C ALA A 607 -18.68 28.31 -4.91
N LEU A 608 -17.71 29.17 -5.26
CA LEU A 608 -16.30 28.78 -5.31
C LEU A 608 -15.78 28.36 -3.93
N SER A 609 -16.11 29.12 -2.90
CA SER A 609 -15.74 28.78 -1.51
C SER A 609 -16.32 27.42 -1.09
N PHE A 610 -17.59 27.16 -1.38
CA PHE A 610 -18.26 25.89 -1.10
C PHE A 610 -17.63 24.73 -1.88
N LEU A 611 -17.27 24.93 -3.16
CA LEU A 611 -16.57 23.93 -3.97
C LEU A 611 -15.20 23.56 -3.37
N VAL A 612 -14.43 24.56 -2.91
CA VAL A 612 -13.14 24.32 -2.25
C VAL A 612 -13.34 23.59 -0.92
N PHE A 613 -14.36 23.94 -0.15
CA PHE A 613 -14.68 23.22 1.08
C PHE A 613 -15.04 21.78 0.79
N THR A 614 -15.93 21.51 -0.15
CA THR A 614 -16.36 20.14 -0.52
C THR A 614 -15.23 19.30 -1.11
N LEU A 615 -14.25 19.95 -1.77
CA LEU A 615 -13.04 19.29 -2.24
C LEU A 615 -12.20 18.73 -1.08
N LEU A 616 -12.01 19.51 -0.01
CA LEU A 616 -10.96 19.28 0.99
C LEU A 616 -11.48 18.69 2.32
N TYR A 617 -12.77 18.89 2.67
CA TYR A 617 -13.28 18.40 3.94
C TYR A 617 -13.27 16.87 4.02
N THR A 618 -13.42 16.36 5.22
CA THR A 618 -13.34 14.92 5.52
C THR A 618 -14.02 14.04 4.46
N PRO A 619 -13.43 12.91 4.08
CA PRO A 619 -14.03 11.99 3.11
C PRO A 619 -15.33 11.37 3.67
N CYS A 620 -15.99 10.55 2.86
CA CYS A 620 -17.23 9.86 3.28
C CYS A 620 -16.99 8.95 4.49
N VAL A 621 -18.07 8.62 5.20
CA VAL A 621 -18.06 7.78 6.41
C VAL A 621 -17.36 6.45 6.19
N ALA A 622 -17.51 5.83 5.02
CA ALA A 622 -16.82 4.59 4.67
C ALA A 622 -15.29 4.75 4.61
N ALA A 623 -14.81 5.88 4.10
CA ALA A 623 -13.37 6.19 4.08
C ALA A 623 -12.85 6.47 5.49
N VAL A 624 -13.59 7.19 6.34
CA VAL A 624 -13.22 7.43 7.74
C VAL A 624 -13.16 6.13 8.53
N ALA A 625 -14.13 5.22 8.33
CA ALA A 625 -14.11 3.89 8.94
C ALA A 625 -12.87 3.08 8.49
N THR A 626 -12.47 3.22 7.22
CA THR A 626 -11.26 2.59 6.69
C THR A 626 -9.99 3.21 7.30
N ILE A 627 -9.93 4.55 7.42
CA ILE A 627 -8.83 5.25 8.11
C ILE A 627 -8.70 4.74 9.55
N ARG A 628 -9.81 4.61 10.28
CA ARG A 628 -9.81 4.09 11.66
C ARG A 628 -9.19 2.70 11.74
N ARG A 629 -9.52 1.83 10.81
CA ARG A 629 -8.97 0.46 10.75
C ARG A 629 -7.49 0.46 10.42
N GLU A 630 -7.04 1.29 9.48
CA GLU A 630 -5.64 1.34 9.07
C GLU A 630 -4.73 2.06 10.07
N LEU A 631 -5.26 2.99 10.86
CA LEU A 631 -4.53 3.69 11.93
C LEU A 631 -4.65 3.00 13.30
N ASP A 632 -5.54 2.02 13.42
CA ASP A 632 -5.87 1.26 14.65
C ASP A 632 -6.09 2.15 15.89
N SER A 633 -6.71 3.33 15.69
CA SER A 633 -6.95 4.29 16.77
C SER A 633 -8.08 5.25 16.41
N SER A 634 -9.14 5.27 17.25
CA SER A 634 -10.25 6.21 17.10
C SER A 634 -9.81 7.65 17.34
N LEU A 635 -8.90 7.90 18.29
CA LEU A 635 -8.42 9.24 18.61
C LEU A 635 -7.58 9.83 17.45
N LYS A 636 -6.69 9.02 16.85
CA LYS A 636 -5.92 9.44 15.66
C LYS A 636 -6.84 9.73 14.49
N THR A 637 -7.87 8.92 14.29
CA THR A 637 -8.86 9.14 13.23
C THR A 637 -9.63 10.43 13.43
N LEU A 638 -10.07 10.73 14.66
CA LEU A 638 -10.71 12.00 14.97
C LEU A 638 -9.78 13.18 14.69
N GLY A 639 -8.50 13.07 15.05
CA GLY A 639 -7.49 14.07 14.72
C GLY A 639 -7.33 14.29 13.22
N VAL A 640 -7.40 13.23 12.41
CA VAL A 640 -7.36 13.32 10.93
C VAL A 640 -8.58 14.06 10.41
N VAL A 641 -9.78 13.73 10.88
CA VAL A 641 -11.04 14.39 10.48
C VAL A 641 -10.98 15.87 10.84
N ALA A 642 -10.58 16.20 12.08
CA ALA A 642 -10.45 17.58 12.52
C ALA A 642 -9.42 18.38 11.69
N MET A 643 -8.27 17.78 11.39
CA MET A 643 -7.24 18.39 10.55
C MET A 643 -7.76 18.66 9.13
N GLN A 644 -8.44 17.70 8.51
CA GLN A 644 -8.99 17.85 7.16
C GLN A 644 -10.07 18.91 7.10
N CYS A 645 -11.00 18.93 8.07
CA CYS A 645 -12.02 19.97 8.16
C CYS A 645 -11.39 21.36 8.40
N GLY A 646 -10.35 21.45 9.24
CA GLY A 646 -9.61 22.69 9.47
C GLY A 646 -8.90 23.21 8.22
N VAL A 647 -8.21 22.34 7.48
CA VAL A 647 -7.59 22.70 6.19
C VAL A 647 -8.63 23.13 5.18
N ALA A 648 -9.76 22.43 5.09
CA ALA A 648 -10.87 22.76 4.21
C ALA A 648 -11.44 24.14 4.54
N TRP A 649 -11.64 24.43 5.83
CA TRP A 649 -12.15 25.72 6.30
C TRP A 649 -11.21 26.86 5.95
N LEU A 650 -9.91 26.74 6.24
CA LEU A 650 -8.90 27.75 5.93
C LEU A 650 -8.75 28.00 4.42
N ALA A 651 -8.70 26.93 3.63
CA ALA A 651 -8.59 27.03 2.18
C ALA A 651 -9.85 27.66 1.55
N SER A 652 -11.02 27.32 2.06
CA SER A 652 -12.30 27.87 1.64
C SER A 652 -12.41 29.37 2.01
N LEU A 653 -11.96 29.76 3.20
CA LEU A 653 -11.88 31.15 3.61
C LEU A 653 -10.94 31.95 2.69
N ALA A 654 -9.74 31.41 2.43
CA ALA A 654 -8.79 32.03 1.52
C ALA A 654 -9.39 32.22 0.12
N MET A 655 -10.08 31.19 -0.40
CA MET A 655 -10.76 31.28 -1.70
C MET A 655 -11.88 32.34 -1.69
N TYR A 656 -12.67 32.40 -0.60
CA TYR A 656 -13.72 33.40 -0.46
C TYR A 656 -13.17 34.81 -0.46
N VAL A 657 -12.05 35.06 0.24
CA VAL A 657 -11.38 36.36 0.26
C VAL A 657 -10.79 36.68 -1.12
N ILE A 658 -10.06 35.78 -1.73
CA ILE A 658 -9.45 35.97 -3.07
C ILE A 658 -10.52 36.23 -4.11
N ALA A 659 -11.59 35.44 -4.15
CA ALA A 659 -12.69 35.66 -5.08
C ALA A 659 -13.47 36.99 -4.84
N GLY A 660 -13.25 37.64 -3.72
CA GLY A 660 -13.79 38.96 -3.42
C GLY A 660 -12.92 40.13 -3.89
N LEU A 661 -11.71 39.87 -4.34
CA LEU A 661 -10.79 40.87 -4.89
C LEU A 661 -10.98 41.04 -6.41
N PHE A 662 -11.66 40.10 -7.05
CA PHE A 662 -11.99 40.07 -8.47
C PHE A 662 -13.52 40.16 -8.66
#